data_4db09324140b4b3f683f379f3cd435df
#
_entry.id   4db09324140b4b3f683f379f3cd435df
#
_cell.length_a   1.000
_cell.length_b   1.000
_cell.length_c   1.000
_cell.angle_alpha   90.00
_cell.angle_beta   90.00
_cell.angle_gamma   90.00
#
_symmetry.space_group_name_H-M   'P 1'
#
loop_
_entity.id
_entity.type
_entity.pdbx_description
1 polymer ?
#
loop_
_entity_poly.entity_id
_entity_poly.type
_entity_poly.pdbx_seq_one_letter_code
_entity_poly.pdbx_strand_id
1 'polypeptide(L)'
;AKERKEHRDTICCAAAQGLMSREESTQSKIVKLIQTYGETASTTLKEILSIYTETMLANTKKELKAYLENNEPEDSASFTYEPILPIIREDNRIQEITSTEDLIFLASQVLDVNEIYHFDLLLGALVKWDRQQEAKQISQWTPILQRAYKLLMSGGSSRNGILDQLMATFLLDYAKLLIKRFPEEAQELNNLHLKMVQKDELQKGKWGYRNLQKLTIREKTNKKIKFPVHKQLLCRTLDLLESKEKPLPLLSTPTHTPMFIAPETLIERLKQYQQTNAEPDDMDMQTALSRVALESSSQELPLLLRSLKGEYRHLLTFLLGEKDVLPQPPFNHPSWWMMAGLMKSPETIYSEFKDFSYNKSPREFLTGNFKWRTYQYTDSYTDYNKKTVEWICSTLTFDIPESENSHVINKDKYNERVSYYSYDPHPLLVEMYPQIERFDDIQNDLPRLAWLTPNIPEPLLVWCIRSAIYDPTLNEVREAGITQAAIEALHQLRHTWHEVSYLLEATCMLVADKTSRSYAAEIWIERVGQGCIDSGRIGSILSSHQHTGWGPLKRLTDLIQQQMINVSPLHNRELEKLIVAMLTGLPEKPVKDLKKLLEIYAELLSINHSKAEDEHVLHLLDAWKGVANLKKAVANIQR
;
A
#
# COMPACT_ATOMS: atom_id res chain seq x y z
N ALA A 1 6.47 53.11 7.66
CA ALA A 1 5.14 53.62 7.34
C ALA A 1 4.70 54.73 8.31
N LYS A 2 4.84 54.59 9.63
CA LYS A 2 4.41 55.62 10.58
C LYS A 2 5.16 56.92 10.44
N GLU A 3 6.47 56.89 10.27
CA GLU A 3 7.38 58.04 10.22
C GLU A 3 7.61 58.59 8.83
N ARG A 4 7.40 57.77 7.75
CA ARG A 4 7.64 58.15 6.36
C ARG A 4 6.33 58.08 5.56
N LYS A 5 5.55 59.14 5.63
CA LYS A 5 4.20 59.17 5.03
C LYS A 5 4.22 59.02 3.51
N GLU A 6 5.23 59.58 2.84
CA GLU A 6 5.43 59.52 1.39
C GLU A 6 5.77 58.12 0.85
N HIS A 7 6.18 57.20 1.69
CA HIS A 7 6.54 55.83 1.29
C HIS A 7 5.58 54.77 1.85
N ARG A 8 4.40 55.13 2.33
CA ARG A 8 3.45 54.19 2.97
C ARG A 8 3.03 53.08 2.03
N ASP A 9 2.65 53.43 0.83
CA ASP A 9 2.19 52.48 -0.17
C ASP A 9 3.33 51.53 -0.60
N THR A 10 4.52 52.04 -0.83
CA THR A 10 5.70 51.24 -1.15
C THR A 10 6.04 50.24 -0.04
N ILE A 11 5.89 50.67 1.24
CA ILE A 11 6.14 49.80 2.39
C ILE A 11 5.05 48.71 2.50
N CYS A 12 3.79 49.04 2.23
CA CYS A 12 2.70 48.07 2.19
C CYS A 12 2.88 47.04 1.08
N CYS A 13 3.27 47.48 -0.11
CA CYS A 13 3.61 46.65 -1.25
C CYS A 13 4.77 45.66 -0.94
N ALA A 14 5.84 46.17 -0.33
CA ALA A 14 6.97 45.33 0.09
C ALA A 14 6.57 44.32 1.17
N ALA A 15 5.74 44.75 2.12
CA ALA A 15 5.26 43.84 3.20
C ALA A 15 4.32 42.76 2.67
N ALA A 16 3.59 43.01 1.57
CA ALA A 16 2.70 42.03 0.96
C ALA A 16 3.41 40.74 0.52
N GLN A 17 4.73 40.78 0.23
CA GLN A 17 5.53 39.59 -0.05
C GLN A 17 5.46 38.53 1.11
N GLY A 18 5.31 39.00 2.35
CA GLY A 18 5.16 38.08 3.50
C GLY A 18 3.84 37.31 3.52
N LEU A 19 2.87 37.63 2.64
CA LEU A 19 1.64 36.86 2.44
C LEU A 19 1.89 35.51 1.77
N MET A 20 3.08 35.27 1.22
CA MET A 20 3.54 33.93 0.80
C MET A 20 3.64 32.95 1.99
N SER A 21 3.89 33.46 3.20
CA SER A 21 3.91 32.64 4.41
C SER A 21 2.48 32.27 4.81
N ARG A 22 2.20 30.98 4.92
CA ARG A 22 0.90 30.45 5.42
C ARG A 22 0.78 30.49 6.96
N GLU A 23 1.61 31.27 7.64
CA GLU A 23 1.51 31.47 9.09
C GLU A 23 0.54 32.61 9.41
N GLU A 24 -0.53 32.32 10.17
CA GLU A 24 -1.53 33.31 10.60
C GLU A 24 -0.91 34.52 11.29
N SER A 25 0.09 34.29 12.15
CA SER A 25 0.77 35.37 12.88
C SER A 25 1.50 36.35 11.96
N THR A 26 2.05 35.87 10.86
CA THR A 26 2.74 36.67 9.85
C THR A 26 1.73 37.45 9.01
N GLN A 27 0.74 36.76 8.46
CA GLN A 27 -0.29 37.41 7.63
C GLN A 27 -1.11 38.43 8.43
N SER A 28 -1.51 38.14 9.69
CA SER A 28 -2.22 39.11 10.54
C SER A 28 -1.44 40.39 10.80
N LYS A 29 -0.10 40.32 10.91
CA LYS A 29 0.73 41.53 11.05
C LYS A 29 0.75 42.37 9.78
N ILE A 30 0.79 41.72 8.63
CA ILE A 30 0.75 42.35 7.31
C ILE A 30 -0.60 43.01 7.08
N VAL A 31 -1.69 42.30 7.36
CA VAL A 31 -3.07 42.83 7.29
C VAL A 31 -3.19 44.11 8.11
N LYS A 32 -2.78 44.08 9.39
CA LYS A 32 -2.80 45.27 10.24
C LYS A 32 -1.99 46.44 9.68
N LEU A 33 -0.85 46.14 9.07
CA LEU A 33 0.00 47.17 8.45
C LEU A 33 -0.70 47.76 7.23
N ILE A 34 -1.29 46.94 6.37
CA ILE A 34 -2.02 47.35 5.16
C ILE A 34 -3.27 48.13 5.54
N GLN A 35 -4.08 47.66 6.48
CA GLN A 35 -5.29 48.37 6.95
C GLN A 35 -4.97 49.71 7.63
N THR A 36 -3.81 49.83 8.26
CA THR A 36 -3.42 51.05 8.97
C THR A 36 -2.79 52.10 8.05
N TYR A 37 -2.09 51.67 7.02
CA TYR A 37 -1.25 52.56 6.22
C TYR A 37 -1.44 52.44 4.71
N GLY A 38 -2.08 51.40 4.20
CA GLY A 38 -2.37 51.21 2.78
C GLY A 38 -3.58 52.03 2.33
N GLU A 39 -3.56 52.47 1.11
CA GLU A 39 -4.67 53.20 0.49
C GLU A 39 -5.51 52.23 -0.34
N THR A 40 -6.81 52.16 -0.08
CA THR A 40 -7.73 51.28 -0.81
C THR A 40 -7.88 51.66 -2.29
N ALA A 41 -7.52 52.88 -2.64
CA ALA A 41 -7.50 53.38 -4.03
C ALA A 41 -6.20 53.05 -4.79
N SER A 42 -5.16 52.55 -4.11
CA SER A 42 -3.86 52.25 -4.76
C SER A 42 -3.98 51.05 -5.70
N THR A 43 -3.82 51.30 -7.00
CA THR A 43 -3.80 50.25 -8.04
C THR A 43 -2.60 49.32 -7.88
N THR A 44 -1.42 49.88 -7.56
CA THR A 44 -0.19 49.11 -7.36
C THR A 44 -0.32 48.13 -6.18
N LEU A 45 -0.93 48.57 -5.07
CA LEU A 45 -1.15 47.69 -3.92
C LEU A 45 -2.15 46.57 -4.25
N LYS A 46 -3.23 46.86 -4.99
CA LYS A 46 -4.20 45.89 -5.48
C LYS A 46 -3.55 44.83 -6.38
N GLU A 47 -2.77 45.28 -7.37
CA GLU A 47 -2.03 44.39 -8.28
C GLU A 47 -1.08 43.45 -7.52
N ILE A 48 -0.32 43.98 -6.57
CA ILE A 48 0.57 43.14 -5.75
C ILE A 48 -0.17 42.17 -4.84
N LEU A 49 -1.27 42.61 -4.24
CA LEU A 49 -2.09 41.74 -3.41
C LEU A 49 -2.75 40.62 -4.24
N SER A 50 -3.14 40.89 -5.48
CA SER A 50 -3.70 39.89 -6.38
C SER A 50 -2.73 38.74 -6.67
N ILE A 51 -1.44 38.99 -6.74
CA ILE A 51 -0.39 37.97 -6.93
C ILE A 51 -0.36 36.96 -5.79
N TYR A 52 -0.63 37.41 -4.57
CA TYR A 52 -0.58 36.56 -3.38
C TYR A 52 -1.93 36.01 -2.94
N THR A 53 -2.99 36.20 -3.73
CA THR A 53 -4.35 35.80 -3.37
C THR A 53 -4.43 34.30 -3.07
N GLU A 54 -3.74 33.46 -3.83
CA GLU A 54 -3.73 32.00 -3.63
C GLU A 54 -3.02 31.57 -2.33
N THR A 55 -2.05 32.35 -1.85
CA THR A 55 -1.31 32.05 -0.62
C THR A 55 -1.92 32.69 0.62
N MET A 56 -2.87 33.62 0.46
CA MET A 56 -3.57 34.25 1.58
C MET A 56 -4.49 33.28 2.28
N LEU A 57 -4.45 33.30 3.61
CA LEU A 57 -5.45 32.64 4.44
C LEU A 57 -6.84 33.26 4.24
N ALA A 58 -7.88 32.47 4.41
CA ALA A 58 -9.27 32.92 4.20
C ALA A 58 -9.65 34.15 5.05
N ASN A 59 -9.21 34.18 6.32
CA ASN A 59 -9.38 35.34 7.19
C ASN A 59 -8.65 36.57 6.65
N THR A 60 -7.44 36.40 6.11
CA THR A 60 -6.65 37.47 5.47
C THR A 60 -7.38 38.03 4.25
N LYS A 61 -7.92 37.16 3.39
CA LYS A 61 -8.75 37.59 2.22
C LYS A 61 -9.96 38.40 2.67
N LYS A 62 -10.68 37.90 3.70
CA LYS A 62 -11.84 38.58 4.27
C LYS A 62 -11.48 39.97 4.85
N GLU A 63 -10.38 40.07 5.58
CA GLU A 63 -9.91 41.33 6.17
C GLU A 63 -9.35 42.32 5.13
N LEU A 64 -8.83 41.82 4.01
CA LEU A 64 -8.33 42.63 2.90
C LEU A 64 -9.34 42.79 1.75
N LYS A 65 -10.59 42.37 1.91
CA LYS A 65 -11.62 42.42 0.86
C LYS A 65 -11.74 43.81 0.18
N ALA A 66 -11.57 44.89 0.92
CA ALA A 66 -11.61 46.26 0.39
C ALA A 66 -10.44 46.59 -0.57
N TYR A 67 -9.37 45.81 -0.53
CA TYR A 67 -8.16 45.96 -1.37
C TYR A 67 -8.08 44.90 -2.49
N LEU A 68 -8.98 43.90 -2.48
CA LEU A 68 -9.05 42.84 -3.50
C LEU A 68 -10.25 43.18 -4.42
N GLU A 69 -10.07 43.03 -5.73
CA GLU A 69 -11.20 43.12 -6.65
C GLU A 69 -12.16 41.96 -6.40
N ASN A 70 -13.46 42.23 -6.46
CA ASN A 70 -14.52 41.24 -6.18
C ASN A 70 -14.50 40.11 -7.24
N ASN A 71 -13.71 39.10 -7.04
CA ASN A 71 -14.02 37.78 -7.54
C ASN A 71 -14.78 37.07 -6.43
N GLU A 72 -16.08 37.23 -6.40
CA GLU A 72 -16.94 36.34 -5.60
C GLU A 72 -16.79 34.94 -6.20
N PRO A 73 -16.43 33.91 -5.41
CA PRO A 73 -16.52 32.55 -5.90
C PRO A 73 -17.98 32.27 -6.23
N GLU A 74 -18.25 31.72 -7.40
CA GLU A 74 -19.57 31.23 -7.77
C GLU A 74 -20.05 30.24 -6.72
N ASP A 75 -21.04 30.67 -5.92
CA ASP A 75 -21.75 29.83 -4.98
C ASP A 75 -22.49 28.74 -5.75
N SER A 76 -22.38 27.49 -5.29
CA SER A 76 -23.08 26.31 -5.79
C SER A 76 -22.61 25.69 -7.12
N ALA A 77 -21.33 25.55 -7.36
CA ALA A 77 -20.90 24.53 -8.31
C ALA A 77 -21.27 23.15 -7.76
N SER A 78 -22.17 22.45 -8.45
CA SER A 78 -22.44 21.03 -8.18
C SER A 78 -21.12 20.28 -8.33
N PHE A 79 -20.61 19.72 -7.23
CA PHE A 79 -19.37 18.95 -7.28
C PHE A 79 -19.59 17.71 -8.14
N THR A 80 -18.78 17.57 -9.18
CA THR A 80 -18.74 16.36 -9.97
C THR A 80 -17.54 15.55 -9.50
N TYR A 81 -17.80 14.32 -9.03
CA TYR A 81 -16.72 13.40 -8.68
C TYR A 81 -15.96 13.00 -9.93
N GLU A 82 -14.66 12.82 -9.77
CA GLU A 82 -13.81 12.29 -10.81
C GLU A 82 -14.18 10.82 -11.06
N PRO A 83 -14.27 10.39 -12.33
CA PRO A 83 -14.60 9.00 -12.62
C PRO A 83 -13.46 8.09 -12.16
N ILE A 84 -13.81 7.04 -11.41
CA ILE A 84 -12.86 5.96 -11.10
C ILE A 84 -12.57 5.21 -12.41
N LEU A 85 -11.31 5.22 -12.81
CA LEU A 85 -10.91 4.52 -14.02
C LEU A 85 -11.06 3.00 -13.85
N PRO A 86 -11.58 2.27 -14.86
CA PRO A 86 -11.64 0.82 -14.82
C PRO A 86 -10.26 0.20 -14.56
N ILE A 87 -10.24 -0.94 -13.86
CA ILE A 87 -9.00 -1.68 -13.59
C ILE A 87 -8.36 -2.17 -14.89
N ILE A 88 -9.18 -2.66 -15.82
CA ILE A 88 -8.74 -3.17 -17.13
C ILE A 88 -8.92 -2.09 -18.18
N ARG A 89 -7.81 -1.64 -18.77
CA ARG A 89 -7.76 -0.63 -19.83
C ARG A 89 -6.67 -0.98 -20.82
N GLU A 90 -6.76 -0.45 -22.04
CA GLU A 90 -5.77 -0.69 -23.09
C GLU A 90 -4.40 -0.04 -22.74
N ASP A 91 -4.41 1.10 -22.04
CA ASP A 91 -3.19 1.82 -21.65
C ASP A 91 -2.38 1.13 -20.56
N ASN A 92 -3.01 0.23 -19.77
CA ASN A 92 -2.31 -0.54 -18.72
C ASN A 92 -2.16 -2.03 -19.08
N ARG A 93 -2.41 -2.40 -20.34
CA ARG A 93 -2.21 -3.77 -20.83
C ARG A 93 -0.71 -4.11 -20.86
N ILE A 94 -0.35 -5.23 -20.27
CA ILE A 94 1.02 -5.76 -20.33
C ILE A 94 1.30 -6.26 -21.74
N GLN A 95 2.43 -5.84 -22.30
CA GLN A 95 2.85 -6.31 -23.63
C GLN A 95 3.07 -7.82 -23.61
N GLU A 96 2.41 -8.51 -24.52
CA GLU A 96 2.57 -9.96 -24.66
C GLU A 96 3.99 -10.33 -25.10
N ILE A 97 4.50 -11.43 -24.56
CA ILE A 97 5.71 -12.07 -25.05
C ILE A 97 5.35 -12.89 -26.28
N THR A 98 5.85 -12.49 -27.43
CA THR A 98 5.48 -13.03 -28.72
C THR A 98 6.56 -13.88 -29.39
N SER A 99 7.77 -13.86 -28.83
CA SER A 99 8.92 -14.60 -29.35
C SER A 99 9.85 -15.12 -28.26
N THR A 100 10.78 -15.95 -28.64
CA THR A 100 11.87 -16.42 -27.74
C THR A 100 12.88 -15.31 -27.45
N GLU A 101 13.05 -14.35 -28.35
CA GLU A 101 13.85 -13.15 -28.15
C GLU A 101 13.24 -12.27 -27.05
N ASP A 102 11.93 -12.04 -27.09
CA ASP A 102 11.22 -11.29 -26.05
C ASP A 102 11.32 -11.99 -24.68
N LEU A 103 11.25 -13.34 -24.67
CA LEU A 103 11.46 -14.14 -23.45
C LEU A 103 12.85 -13.89 -22.84
N ILE A 104 13.91 -13.96 -23.67
CA ILE A 104 15.28 -13.75 -23.20
C ILE A 104 15.48 -12.32 -22.72
N PHE A 105 14.90 -11.35 -23.44
CA PHE A 105 14.91 -9.94 -23.03
C PHE A 105 14.25 -9.75 -21.67
N LEU A 106 13.04 -10.29 -21.48
CA LEU A 106 12.33 -10.26 -20.19
C LEU A 106 13.17 -10.90 -19.06
N ALA A 107 13.74 -12.09 -19.32
CA ALA A 107 14.59 -12.79 -18.36
C ALA A 107 15.82 -11.96 -17.97
N SER A 108 16.36 -11.14 -18.90
CA SER A 108 17.47 -10.24 -18.60
C SER A 108 17.11 -9.11 -17.64
N GLN A 109 15.84 -8.74 -17.54
CA GLN A 109 15.34 -7.64 -16.69
C GLN A 109 14.94 -8.12 -15.30
N VAL A 110 14.48 -9.36 -15.15
CA VAL A 110 13.85 -9.88 -13.91
C VAL A 110 14.72 -9.75 -12.65
N LEU A 111 16.04 -9.76 -12.76
CA LEU A 111 16.97 -9.60 -11.64
C LEU A 111 17.69 -8.23 -11.61
N ASP A 112 17.24 -7.27 -12.42
CA ASP A 112 17.93 -5.97 -12.56
C ASP A 112 16.95 -4.80 -12.51
N VAL A 113 16.28 -4.51 -13.64
CA VAL A 113 15.23 -3.49 -13.72
C VAL A 113 13.88 -4.18 -13.65
N ASN A 114 13.27 -4.15 -12.48
CA ASN A 114 12.24 -5.10 -12.13
C ASN A 114 10.89 -4.42 -11.92
N GLU A 115 10.02 -4.50 -12.92
CA GLU A 115 8.61 -4.21 -12.75
C GLU A 115 7.94 -5.30 -11.90
N ILE A 116 6.91 -4.95 -11.17
CA ILE A 116 6.22 -5.86 -10.23
C ILE A 116 5.79 -7.15 -10.92
N TYR A 117 5.28 -7.05 -12.16
CA TYR A 117 4.74 -8.17 -12.93
C TYR A 117 5.80 -9.03 -13.66
N HIS A 118 7.05 -8.59 -13.76
CA HIS A 118 8.09 -9.31 -14.53
C HIS A 118 8.33 -10.73 -14.03
N PHE A 119 8.21 -10.94 -12.72
CA PHE A 119 8.37 -12.26 -12.10
C PHE A 119 7.36 -13.27 -12.66
N ASP A 120 6.08 -12.97 -12.55
CA ASP A 120 4.99 -13.85 -12.98
C ASP A 120 4.89 -13.93 -14.50
N LEU A 121 5.16 -12.82 -15.19
CA LEU A 121 5.20 -12.79 -16.65
C LEU A 121 6.29 -13.71 -17.20
N LEU A 122 7.49 -13.75 -16.57
CA LEU A 122 8.56 -14.66 -16.97
C LEU A 122 8.15 -16.12 -16.83
N LEU A 123 7.47 -16.50 -15.73
CA LEU A 123 7.02 -17.87 -15.54
C LEU A 123 6.04 -18.28 -16.65
N GLY A 124 5.04 -17.45 -16.94
CA GLY A 124 4.10 -17.69 -18.06
C GLY A 124 4.76 -17.74 -19.42
N ALA A 125 5.74 -16.84 -19.66
CA ALA A 125 6.49 -16.82 -20.92
C ALA A 125 7.38 -18.06 -21.09
N LEU A 126 8.04 -18.53 -20.02
CA LEU A 126 8.81 -19.78 -20.07
C LEU A 126 7.92 -20.97 -20.43
N VAL A 127 6.76 -21.12 -19.78
CA VAL A 127 5.82 -22.20 -20.07
C VAL A 127 5.38 -22.17 -21.55
N LYS A 128 5.21 -21.00 -22.14
CA LYS A 128 4.76 -20.83 -23.54
C LYS A 128 5.89 -21.04 -24.53
N TRP A 129 7.10 -20.53 -24.28
CA TRP A 129 8.16 -20.35 -25.27
C TRP A 129 9.40 -21.23 -25.06
N ASP A 130 9.61 -21.87 -23.91
CA ASP A 130 10.81 -22.66 -23.61
C ASP A 130 11.13 -23.69 -24.71
N ARG A 131 10.12 -24.41 -25.18
CA ARG A 131 10.31 -25.47 -26.20
C ARG A 131 10.52 -24.97 -27.62
N GLN A 132 10.34 -23.68 -27.85
CA GLN A 132 10.52 -23.04 -29.13
C GLN A 132 11.90 -22.37 -29.24
N GLN A 133 12.71 -22.44 -28.19
CA GLN A 133 14.05 -21.89 -28.20
C GLN A 133 14.95 -22.67 -29.17
N GLU A 134 15.67 -21.93 -29.98
CA GLU A 134 16.65 -22.49 -30.89
C GLU A 134 18.00 -22.65 -30.20
N ALA A 135 18.78 -23.66 -30.63
CA ALA A 135 20.11 -23.95 -30.09
C ALA A 135 21.02 -22.72 -30.01
N LYS A 136 21.00 -21.85 -31.03
CA LYS A 136 21.79 -20.60 -31.08
C LYS A 136 21.44 -19.57 -30.00
N GLN A 137 20.27 -19.67 -29.36
CA GLN A 137 19.80 -18.74 -28.35
C GLN A 137 20.25 -19.13 -26.93
N ILE A 138 20.72 -20.38 -26.74
CA ILE A 138 21.10 -20.91 -25.42
C ILE A 138 22.25 -20.11 -24.78
N SER A 139 23.21 -19.67 -25.58
CA SER A 139 24.33 -18.83 -25.07
C SER A 139 23.87 -17.47 -24.52
N GLN A 140 22.73 -16.95 -24.96
CA GLN A 140 22.18 -15.67 -24.49
C GLN A 140 21.71 -15.73 -23.02
N TRP A 141 21.50 -16.91 -22.48
CA TRP A 141 21.18 -17.11 -21.06
C TRP A 141 22.41 -16.93 -20.13
N THR A 142 23.63 -17.00 -20.66
CA THR A 142 24.87 -16.90 -19.84
C THR A 142 24.94 -15.62 -19.00
N PRO A 143 24.71 -14.39 -19.53
CA PRO A 143 24.74 -13.17 -18.72
C PRO A 143 23.61 -13.11 -17.69
N ILE A 144 22.43 -13.66 -17.99
CA ILE A 144 21.30 -13.73 -17.06
C ILE A 144 21.65 -14.59 -15.85
N LEU A 145 22.21 -15.76 -16.12
CA LEU A 145 22.62 -16.69 -15.08
C LEU A 145 23.82 -16.19 -14.28
N GLN A 146 24.72 -15.43 -14.90
CA GLN A 146 25.81 -14.77 -14.18
C GLN A 146 25.29 -13.80 -13.13
N ARG A 147 24.19 -13.06 -13.42
CA ARG A 147 23.51 -12.21 -12.44
C ARG A 147 22.88 -13.04 -11.32
N ALA A 148 22.18 -14.12 -11.66
CA ALA A 148 21.58 -15.02 -10.67
C ALA A 148 22.63 -15.58 -9.70
N TYR A 149 23.78 -16.07 -10.21
CA TYR A 149 24.90 -16.52 -9.37
C TYR A 149 25.47 -15.39 -8.49
N LYS A 150 25.67 -14.19 -9.05
CA LYS A 150 26.15 -13.04 -8.29
C LYS A 150 25.23 -12.72 -7.11
N LEU A 151 23.91 -12.76 -7.36
CA LEU A 151 22.91 -12.53 -6.34
C LEU A 151 22.95 -13.60 -5.24
N LEU A 152 22.98 -14.88 -5.59
CA LEU A 152 23.06 -15.99 -4.64
C LEU A 152 24.34 -15.95 -3.80
N MET A 153 25.47 -15.56 -4.38
CA MET A 153 26.76 -15.50 -3.70
C MET A 153 26.99 -14.21 -2.89
N SER A 154 26.18 -13.18 -3.05
CA SER A 154 26.30 -11.92 -2.30
C SER A 154 25.95 -12.03 -0.81
N GLY A 155 25.58 -13.22 -0.36
CA GLY A 155 25.36 -13.49 1.06
C GLY A 155 24.07 -12.93 1.64
N GLY A 156 23.10 -12.60 0.81
CA GLY A 156 21.82 -12.04 1.29
C GLY A 156 22.05 -10.65 1.89
N SER A 157 22.78 -9.79 1.20
CA SER A 157 22.83 -8.38 1.58
C SER A 157 21.38 -7.85 1.64
N SER A 158 21.09 -7.00 2.61
CA SER A 158 19.79 -6.37 2.84
C SER A 158 19.22 -5.59 1.64
N ARG A 159 19.94 -5.58 0.52
CA ARG A 159 19.53 -4.91 -0.73
C ARG A 159 18.74 -5.80 -1.68
N ASN A 160 18.77 -7.13 -1.52
CA ASN A 160 18.07 -8.06 -2.41
C ASN A 160 16.93 -8.73 -1.66
N GLY A 161 15.73 -8.72 -2.21
CA GLY A 161 14.57 -9.39 -1.66
C GLY A 161 14.72 -10.91 -1.58
N ILE A 162 13.91 -11.55 -0.78
CA ILE A 162 13.83 -13.00 -0.69
C ILE A 162 13.27 -13.58 -2.00
N LEU A 163 12.31 -12.88 -2.62
CA LEU A 163 11.76 -13.28 -3.92
C LEU A 163 12.81 -13.27 -5.01
N ASP A 164 13.74 -12.30 -5.01
CA ASP A 164 14.85 -12.28 -5.95
C ASP A 164 15.78 -13.49 -5.75
N GLN A 165 16.00 -13.91 -4.50
CA GLN A 165 16.77 -15.11 -4.20
C GLN A 165 16.07 -16.40 -4.65
N LEU A 166 14.74 -16.48 -4.50
CA LEU A 166 13.94 -17.60 -5.02
C LEU A 166 14.00 -17.65 -6.54
N MET A 167 13.84 -16.51 -7.22
CA MET A 167 13.96 -16.42 -8.67
C MET A 167 15.37 -16.81 -9.16
N ALA A 168 16.41 -16.34 -8.50
CA ALA A 168 17.77 -16.71 -8.85
C ALA A 168 18.02 -18.22 -8.66
N THR A 169 17.43 -18.83 -7.63
CA THR A 169 17.50 -20.29 -7.41
C THR A 169 16.74 -21.06 -8.50
N PHE A 170 15.57 -20.58 -8.89
CA PHE A 170 14.81 -21.15 -10.00
C PHE A 170 15.60 -21.06 -11.33
N LEU A 171 16.18 -19.90 -11.63
CA LEU A 171 17.01 -19.73 -12.82
C LEU A 171 18.23 -20.64 -12.82
N LEU A 172 18.79 -20.95 -11.64
CA LEU A 172 19.86 -21.94 -11.51
C LEU A 172 19.38 -23.35 -11.92
N ASP A 173 18.19 -23.75 -11.47
CA ASP A 173 17.62 -25.05 -11.88
C ASP A 173 17.24 -25.06 -13.37
N TYR A 174 16.73 -23.96 -13.88
CA TYR A 174 16.49 -23.81 -15.30
C TYR A 174 17.77 -23.91 -16.13
N ALA A 175 18.89 -23.33 -15.66
CA ALA A 175 20.19 -23.50 -16.30
C ALA A 175 20.62 -24.97 -16.37
N LYS A 176 20.47 -25.71 -15.27
CA LYS A 176 20.76 -27.15 -15.25
C LYS A 176 19.91 -27.92 -16.27
N LEU A 177 18.64 -27.50 -16.45
CA LEU A 177 17.75 -28.05 -17.46
C LEU A 177 18.24 -27.77 -18.87
N LEU A 178 18.65 -26.53 -19.17
CA LEU A 178 19.20 -26.15 -20.48
C LEU A 178 20.50 -26.90 -20.80
N ILE A 179 21.44 -27.00 -19.84
CA ILE A 179 22.68 -27.76 -19.99
C ILE A 179 22.39 -29.23 -20.31
N LYS A 180 21.39 -29.83 -19.67
CA LYS A 180 20.97 -31.22 -19.93
C LYS A 180 20.35 -31.40 -21.31
N ARG A 181 19.59 -30.44 -21.80
CA ARG A 181 18.89 -30.51 -23.10
C ARG A 181 19.79 -30.18 -24.27
N PHE A 182 20.73 -29.25 -24.11
CA PHE A 182 21.58 -28.70 -25.16
C PHE A 182 23.06 -28.78 -24.74
N PRO A 183 23.62 -29.98 -24.57
CA PRO A 183 24.97 -30.16 -24.00
C PRO A 183 26.07 -29.52 -24.84
N GLU A 184 25.90 -29.43 -26.16
CA GLU A 184 26.89 -28.83 -27.05
C GLU A 184 26.81 -27.30 -27.07
N GLU A 185 25.58 -26.74 -27.14
CA GLU A 185 25.36 -25.30 -27.25
C GLU A 185 25.45 -24.61 -25.89
N ALA A 186 25.20 -25.33 -24.81
CA ALA A 186 25.27 -24.83 -23.45
C ALA A 186 26.66 -24.93 -22.79
N GLN A 187 27.75 -25.13 -23.55
CA GLN A 187 29.11 -25.28 -23.00
C GLN A 187 29.53 -24.05 -22.18
N GLU A 188 29.26 -22.84 -22.67
CA GLU A 188 29.57 -21.61 -21.94
C GLU A 188 28.82 -21.54 -20.63
N LEU A 189 27.52 -21.89 -20.64
CA LEU A 189 26.66 -21.97 -19.49
C LEU A 189 27.17 -22.99 -18.46
N ASN A 190 27.57 -24.17 -18.91
CA ASN A 190 28.12 -25.22 -18.08
C ASN A 190 29.45 -24.80 -17.45
N ASN A 191 30.35 -24.17 -18.22
CA ASN A 191 31.58 -23.63 -17.71
C ASN A 191 31.37 -22.56 -16.63
N LEU A 192 30.40 -21.68 -16.84
CA LEU A 192 29.97 -20.71 -15.82
C LEU A 192 29.48 -21.41 -14.55
N HIS A 193 28.61 -22.42 -14.69
CA HIS A 193 28.07 -23.18 -13.56
C HIS A 193 29.20 -23.84 -12.76
N LEU A 194 30.08 -24.60 -13.40
CA LEU A 194 31.18 -25.28 -12.75
C LEU A 194 32.13 -24.30 -12.03
N LYS A 195 32.46 -23.18 -12.67
CA LYS A 195 33.30 -22.13 -12.07
C LYS A 195 32.65 -21.55 -10.80
N MET A 196 31.33 -21.33 -10.82
CA MET A 196 30.63 -20.75 -9.67
C MET A 196 30.48 -21.76 -8.53
N VAL A 197 30.21 -23.03 -8.83
CA VAL A 197 30.22 -24.12 -7.83
C VAL A 197 31.58 -24.25 -7.17
N GLN A 198 32.67 -24.24 -7.92
CA GLN A 198 34.03 -24.28 -7.36
C GLN A 198 34.31 -23.07 -6.44
N LYS A 199 33.87 -21.87 -6.87
CA LYS A 199 34.04 -20.65 -6.06
C LYS A 199 33.24 -20.72 -4.76
N ASP A 200 32.05 -21.28 -4.77
CA ASP A 200 31.19 -21.45 -3.58
C ASP A 200 31.79 -22.49 -2.62
N GLU A 201 32.32 -23.62 -3.14
CA GLU A 201 32.98 -24.65 -2.32
C GLU A 201 34.22 -24.09 -1.60
N LEU A 202 34.97 -23.15 -2.17
CA LEU A 202 36.10 -22.47 -1.49
C LEU A 202 35.63 -21.60 -0.30
N GLN A 203 34.33 -21.32 -0.20
CA GLN A 203 33.74 -20.60 0.92
C GLN A 203 33.13 -21.54 1.97
N LYS A 204 33.26 -22.84 1.81
CA LYS A 204 32.73 -23.82 2.76
C LYS A 204 33.18 -23.54 4.18
N GLY A 205 32.21 -23.48 5.11
CA GLY A 205 32.46 -23.12 6.50
C GLY A 205 32.60 -21.61 6.77
N LYS A 206 32.49 -20.75 5.76
CA LYS A 206 32.43 -19.28 5.90
C LYS A 206 31.02 -18.76 5.72
N TRP A 207 30.79 -17.56 6.23
CA TRP A 207 29.55 -16.83 5.98
C TRP A 207 29.43 -16.56 4.46
N GLY A 208 28.27 -16.91 3.88
CA GLY A 208 28.02 -16.76 2.44
C GLY A 208 28.09 -18.07 1.63
N TYR A 209 28.53 -19.20 2.23
CA TYR A 209 28.46 -20.51 1.58
C TYR A 209 26.98 -20.93 1.35
N ARG A 210 26.65 -21.28 0.12
CA ARG A 210 25.27 -21.60 -0.30
C ARG A 210 25.05 -23.06 -0.68
N ASN A 211 26.15 -23.82 -0.90
CA ASN A 211 26.10 -25.16 -1.46
C ASN A 211 25.42 -25.19 -2.84
N LEU A 212 25.88 -24.34 -3.76
CA LEU A 212 25.28 -24.18 -5.10
C LEU A 212 25.14 -25.50 -5.86
N GLN A 213 25.95 -26.48 -5.58
CA GLN A 213 25.85 -27.82 -6.19
C GLN A 213 24.52 -28.51 -5.84
N LYS A 214 24.10 -28.39 -4.57
CA LYS A 214 22.85 -29.01 -4.05
C LYS A 214 21.65 -28.05 -4.06
N LEU A 215 21.90 -26.76 -4.22
CA LEU A 215 20.84 -25.76 -4.17
C LEU A 215 19.82 -26.00 -5.29
N THR A 216 18.57 -26.08 -4.93
CA THR A 216 17.42 -26.21 -5.83
C THR A 216 16.17 -25.57 -5.21
N ILE A 217 15.30 -25.05 -6.06
CA ILE A 217 14.01 -24.49 -5.62
C ILE A 217 13.12 -25.54 -4.92
N ARG A 218 13.31 -26.82 -5.27
CA ARG A 218 12.56 -27.96 -4.69
C ARG A 218 13.07 -28.39 -3.31
N GLU A 219 14.16 -27.81 -2.81
CA GLU A 219 14.72 -28.21 -1.53
C GLU A 219 13.67 -28.04 -0.41
N LYS A 220 13.36 -29.18 0.26
CA LYS A 220 12.54 -29.16 1.48
C LYS A 220 13.42 -28.65 2.61
N THR A 221 13.39 -27.37 2.86
CA THR A 221 14.05 -26.82 4.05
C THR A 221 13.24 -27.17 5.28
N ASN A 222 13.87 -27.72 6.33
CA ASN A 222 13.26 -27.89 7.66
C ASN A 222 12.96 -26.53 8.34
N LYS A 223 13.38 -25.43 7.72
CA LYS A 223 13.04 -24.08 8.15
C LYS A 223 11.70 -23.68 7.52
N LYS A 224 10.90 -22.93 8.26
CA LYS A 224 9.64 -22.35 7.79
C LYS A 224 9.87 -21.70 6.44
N ILE A 225 9.07 -22.10 5.45
CA ILE A 225 9.21 -21.63 4.08
C ILE A 225 8.73 -20.18 4.06
N LYS A 226 9.61 -19.24 3.76
CA LYS A 226 9.23 -17.88 3.44
C LYS A 226 8.65 -17.88 2.02
N PHE A 227 7.51 -17.22 1.82
CA PHE A 227 6.82 -17.12 0.52
C PHE A 227 6.45 -18.47 -0.11
N PRO A 228 5.60 -19.25 0.55
CA PRO A 228 5.23 -20.60 0.08
C PRO A 228 4.52 -20.58 -1.29
N VAL A 229 3.69 -19.58 -1.57
CA VAL A 229 2.95 -19.46 -2.84
C VAL A 229 3.92 -19.24 -4.01
N HIS A 230 4.78 -18.24 -3.92
CA HIS A 230 5.77 -17.96 -4.96
C HIS A 230 6.69 -19.18 -5.17
N LYS A 231 7.13 -19.82 -4.10
CA LYS A 231 7.95 -21.04 -4.20
C LYS A 231 7.19 -22.15 -4.92
N GLN A 232 5.91 -22.35 -4.62
CA GLN A 232 5.09 -23.38 -5.27
C GLN A 232 4.90 -23.10 -6.76
N LEU A 233 4.63 -21.83 -7.14
CA LEU A 233 4.52 -21.43 -8.54
C LEU A 233 5.84 -21.67 -9.31
N LEU A 234 6.99 -21.37 -8.71
CA LEU A 234 8.30 -21.65 -9.29
C LEU A 234 8.53 -23.15 -9.47
N CYS A 235 8.22 -23.97 -8.46
CA CYS A 235 8.34 -25.44 -8.55
C CYS A 235 7.41 -25.97 -9.64
N ARG A 236 6.15 -25.52 -9.68
CA ARG A 236 5.18 -25.94 -10.71
C ARG A 236 5.65 -25.57 -12.10
N THR A 237 6.18 -24.35 -12.28
CA THR A 237 6.74 -23.94 -13.58
C THR A 237 7.87 -24.87 -13.99
N LEU A 238 8.81 -25.18 -13.09
CA LEU A 238 9.91 -26.10 -13.39
C LEU A 238 9.41 -27.50 -13.78
N ASP A 239 8.38 -28.02 -13.10
CA ASP A 239 7.74 -29.31 -13.43
C ASP A 239 7.13 -29.30 -14.85
N LEU A 240 6.47 -28.21 -15.22
CA LEU A 240 5.94 -28.03 -16.58
C LEU A 240 7.03 -27.98 -17.65
N LEU A 241 8.17 -27.32 -17.34
CA LEU A 241 9.32 -27.25 -18.26
C LEU A 241 10.00 -28.61 -18.43
N GLU A 242 10.04 -29.45 -17.39
CA GLU A 242 10.59 -30.81 -17.45
C GLU A 242 9.64 -31.84 -18.06
N SER A 243 8.33 -31.59 -18.01
CA SER A 243 7.31 -32.48 -18.58
C SER A 243 7.53 -32.69 -20.09
N LYS A 244 7.15 -33.84 -20.60
CA LYS A 244 7.12 -34.13 -22.07
C LYS A 244 5.81 -33.70 -22.72
N GLU A 245 4.77 -33.49 -21.92
CA GLU A 245 3.46 -33.07 -22.44
C GLU A 245 3.48 -31.60 -22.84
N LYS A 246 2.57 -31.23 -23.79
CA LYS A 246 2.39 -29.82 -24.15
C LYS A 246 1.95 -29.04 -22.90
N PRO A 247 2.69 -28.06 -22.44
CA PRO A 247 2.34 -27.33 -21.25
C PRO A 247 1.08 -26.49 -21.49
N LEU A 248 0.22 -26.44 -20.45
CA LEU A 248 -0.92 -25.54 -20.40
C LEU A 248 -0.47 -24.20 -19.79
N PRO A 249 -1.14 -23.08 -20.13
CA PRO A 249 -0.76 -21.77 -19.63
C PRO A 249 -0.95 -21.69 -18.12
N LEU A 250 -0.07 -20.96 -17.43
CA LEU A 250 -0.30 -20.58 -16.04
C LEU A 250 -1.51 -19.63 -15.97
N LEU A 251 -2.43 -19.91 -15.07
CA LEU A 251 -3.66 -19.14 -14.91
C LEU A 251 -3.37 -17.77 -14.29
N SER A 252 -2.42 -17.71 -13.36
CA SER A 252 -2.08 -16.53 -12.57
C SER A 252 -1.22 -15.48 -13.30
N THR A 253 -0.76 -15.76 -14.54
CA THR A 253 0.04 -14.80 -15.30
C THR A 253 -0.75 -13.51 -15.55
N PRO A 254 -0.27 -12.33 -15.12
CA PRO A 254 -0.99 -11.07 -15.26
C PRO A 254 -1.12 -10.63 -16.72
N THR A 255 -2.17 -9.87 -17.01
CA THR A 255 -2.44 -9.29 -18.33
C THR A 255 -2.43 -7.77 -18.32
N HIS A 256 -2.61 -7.15 -17.15
CA HIS A 256 -2.68 -5.70 -16.98
C HIS A 256 -1.87 -5.29 -15.76
N THR A 257 -1.22 -4.15 -15.87
CA THR A 257 -0.45 -3.60 -14.75
C THR A 257 -1.38 -3.16 -13.62
N PRO A 258 -0.93 -3.26 -12.36
CA PRO A 258 0.35 -3.88 -11.98
C PRO A 258 0.35 -5.41 -12.00
N MET A 259 -0.78 -6.10 -11.69
CA MET A 259 -0.84 -7.57 -11.59
C MET A 259 -2.25 -8.15 -11.86
N PHE A 260 -3.10 -7.39 -12.52
CA PHE A 260 -4.47 -7.85 -12.79
C PHE A 260 -4.55 -8.81 -13.98
N ILE A 261 -5.58 -9.66 -13.94
CA ILE A 261 -5.91 -10.59 -15.01
C ILE A 261 -7.27 -10.20 -15.59
N ALA A 262 -7.34 -10.02 -16.91
CA ALA A 262 -8.61 -9.81 -17.59
C ALA A 262 -9.48 -11.07 -17.48
N PRO A 263 -10.77 -10.95 -17.10
CA PRO A 263 -11.69 -12.07 -16.98
C PRO A 263 -11.74 -12.95 -18.24
N GLU A 264 -11.75 -12.32 -19.40
CA GLU A 264 -11.77 -12.99 -20.70
C GLU A 264 -10.55 -13.91 -20.86
N THR A 265 -9.36 -13.42 -20.49
CA THR A 265 -8.13 -14.22 -20.60
C THR A 265 -8.12 -15.39 -19.62
N LEU A 266 -8.63 -15.22 -18.39
CA LEU A 266 -8.76 -16.33 -17.46
C LEU A 266 -9.71 -17.41 -18.01
N ILE A 267 -10.84 -17.01 -18.58
CA ILE A 267 -11.80 -17.93 -19.22
C ILE A 267 -11.14 -18.69 -20.37
N GLU A 268 -10.39 -18.01 -21.24
CA GLU A 268 -9.70 -18.65 -22.37
C GLU A 268 -8.63 -19.66 -21.91
N ARG A 269 -7.88 -19.33 -20.86
CA ARG A 269 -6.91 -20.26 -20.24
C ARG A 269 -7.63 -21.50 -19.70
N LEU A 270 -8.71 -21.33 -18.94
CA LEU A 270 -9.49 -22.44 -18.39
C LEU A 270 -10.13 -23.33 -19.47
N LYS A 271 -10.54 -22.78 -20.61
CA LYS A 271 -10.99 -23.58 -21.76
C LYS A 271 -9.92 -24.55 -22.23
N GLN A 272 -8.64 -24.17 -22.23
CA GLN A 272 -7.55 -25.06 -22.64
C GLN A 272 -7.42 -26.23 -21.68
N TYR A 273 -7.57 -26.00 -20.36
CA TYR A 273 -7.60 -27.07 -19.35
C TYR A 273 -8.79 -28.00 -19.56
N GLN A 274 -9.99 -27.48 -19.86
CA GLN A 274 -11.16 -28.31 -20.16
C GLN A 274 -11.01 -29.16 -21.44
N GLN A 275 -10.40 -28.58 -22.48
CA GLN A 275 -10.20 -29.28 -23.76
C GLN A 275 -9.24 -30.48 -23.63
N THR A 276 -8.28 -30.38 -22.74
CA THR A 276 -7.29 -31.43 -22.48
C THR A 276 -7.69 -32.34 -21.33
N ASN A 277 -8.82 -32.05 -20.64
CA ASN A 277 -9.25 -32.73 -19.42
C ASN A 277 -8.18 -32.74 -18.33
N ALA A 278 -7.40 -31.65 -18.26
CA ALA A 278 -6.39 -31.44 -17.23
C ALA A 278 -6.94 -30.56 -16.11
N GLU A 279 -6.42 -30.79 -14.89
CA GLU A 279 -6.74 -29.94 -13.73
C GLU A 279 -5.66 -28.86 -13.55
N PRO A 280 -6.05 -27.61 -13.27
CA PRO A 280 -5.12 -26.58 -12.87
C PRO A 280 -4.43 -26.94 -11.54
N ASP A 281 -3.20 -26.43 -11.37
CA ASP A 281 -2.59 -26.42 -10.04
C ASP A 281 -3.43 -25.57 -9.09
N ASP A 282 -3.66 -26.07 -7.88
CA ASP A 282 -4.55 -25.46 -6.90
C ASP A 282 -4.09 -24.03 -6.54
N MET A 283 -2.79 -23.82 -6.37
CA MET A 283 -2.24 -22.53 -6.01
C MET A 283 -2.25 -21.53 -7.17
N ASP A 284 -1.99 -22.00 -8.39
CA ASP A 284 -2.06 -21.18 -9.59
C ASP A 284 -3.49 -20.68 -9.83
N MET A 285 -4.50 -21.57 -9.64
CA MET A 285 -5.90 -21.18 -9.74
C MET A 285 -6.32 -20.17 -8.67
N GLN A 286 -5.95 -20.39 -7.42
CA GLN A 286 -6.27 -19.47 -6.33
C GLN A 286 -5.62 -18.10 -6.53
N THR A 287 -4.37 -18.08 -6.98
CA THR A 287 -3.66 -16.84 -7.33
C THR A 287 -4.35 -16.11 -8.49
N ALA A 288 -4.81 -16.86 -9.49
CA ALA A 288 -5.56 -16.27 -10.61
C ALA A 288 -6.89 -15.66 -10.15
N LEU A 289 -7.64 -16.36 -9.29
CA LEU A 289 -8.90 -15.84 -8.72
C LEU A 289 -8.69 -14.59 -7.88
N SER A 290 -7.56 -14.51 -7.15
CA SER A 290 -7.24 -13.32 -6.34
C SER A 290 -6.85 -12.09 -7.17
N ARG A 291 -6.41 -12.29 -8.41
CA ARG A 291 -5.93 -11.25 -9.33
C ARG A 291 -6.91 -10.88 -10.44
N VAL A 292 -7.95 -11.68 -10.64
CA VAL A 292 -8.91 -11.35 -11.70
C VAL A 292 -9.60 -10.03 -11.40
N ALA A 293 -9.71 -9.16 -12.41
CA ALA A 293 -10.44 -7.92 -12.26
C ALA A 293 -11.93 -8.22 -12.10
N LEU A 294 -12.51 -7.79 -10.98
CA LEU A 294 -13.93 -8.03 -10.67
C LEU A 294 -14.85 -7.09 -11.45
N GLU A 295 -14.32 -5.97 -11.90
CA GLU A 295 -15.02 -5.02 -12.76
C GLU A 295 -14.82 -5.44 -14.20
N SER A 296 -15.87 -5.88 -14.86
CA SER A 296 -15.86 -6.14 -16.31
C SER A 296 -16.93 -5.30 -16.99
N SER A 297 -16.52 -4.48 -17.94
CA SER A 297 -17.40 -3.75 -18.84
C SER A 297 -17.70 -4.54 -20.13
N SER A 298 -17.17 -5.74 -20.27
CA SER A 298 -17.31 -6.53 -21.50
C SER A 298 -18.72 -7.09 -21.66
N GLN A 299 -19.40 -6.67 -22.72
CA GLN A 299 -20.71 -7.22 -23.12
C GLN A 299 -20.62 -8.71 -23.52
N GLU A 300 -19.43 -9.20 -23.83
CA GLU A 300 -19.19 -10.59 -24.24
C GLU A 300 -19.01 -11.55 -23.06
N LEU A 301 -18.75 -11.03 -21.86
CA LEU A 301 -18.45 -11.85 -20.67
C LEU A 301 -19.52 -12.93 -20.41
N PRO A 302 -20.84 -12.67 -20.49
CA PRO A 302 -21.86 -13.70 -20.29
C PRO A 302 -21.79 -14.84 -21.31
N LEU A 303 -21.41 -14.54 -22.56
CA LEU A 303 -21.24 -15.55 -23.61
C LEU A 303 -19.97 -16.39 -23.36
N LEU A 304 -18.90 -15.75 -22.96
CA LEU A 304 -17.65 -16.42 -22.62
C LEU A 304 -17.82 -17.36 -21.42
N LEU A 305 -18.52 -16.95 -20.38
CA LEU A 305 -18.85 -17.80 -19.24
C LEU A 305 -19.65 -19.04 -19.63
N ARG A 306 -20.60 -18.91 -20.58
CA ARG A 306 -21.37 -20.05 -21.09
C ARG A 306 -20.51 -21.07 -21.85
N SER A 307 -19.35 -20.69 -22.36
CA SER A 307 -18.43 -21.60 -23.04
C SER A 307 -17.68 -22.55 -22.10
N LEU A 308 -17.62 -22.20 -20.79
CA LEU A 308 -17.11 -23.08 -19.75
C LEU A 308 -18.17 -24.12 -19.33
N LYS A 309 -17.72 -25.23 -18.74
CA LYS A 309 -18.59 -26.30 -18.25
C LYS A 309 -18.27 -26.64 -16.78
N GLY A 310 -19.23 -27.28 -16.13
CA GLY A 310 -19.05 -27.79 -14.78
C GLY A 310 -18.67 -26.72 -13.77
N GLU A 311 -17.78 -27.06 -12.86
CA GLU A 311 -17.38 -26.21 -11.74
C GLU A 311 -16.75 -24.88 -12.18
N TYR A 312 -15.96 -24.85 -13.23
CA TYR A 312 -15.35 -23.59 -13.71
C TYR A 312 -16.41 -22.56 -14.11
N ARG A 313 -17.49 -23.02 -14.79
CA ARG A 313 -18.57 -22.12 -15.17
C ARG A 313 -19.28 -21.57 -13.95
N HIS A 314 -19.64 -22.43 -12.99
CA HIS A 314 -20.35 -22.00 -11.79
C HIS A 314 -19.50 -21.07 -10.94
N LEU A 315 -18.22 -21.41 -10.74
CA LEU A 315 -17.26 -20.62 -9.98
C LEU A 315 -17.07 -19.21 -10.56
N LEU A 316 -16.81 -19.09 -11.86
CA LEU A 316 -16.60 -17.78 -12.48
C LEU A 316 -17.92 -17.01 -12.65
N THR A 317 -19.05 -17.68 -12.85
CA THR A 317 -20.37 -17.02 -12.83
C THR A 317 -20.66 -16.45 -11.45
N PHE A 318 -20.31 -17.16 -10.38
CA PHE A 318 -20.40 -16.65 -9.02
C PHE A 318 -19.48 -15.45 -8.78
N LEU A 319 -18.19 -15.58 -9.10
CA LEU A 319 -17.18 -14.56 -8.82
C LEU A 319 -17.43 -13.25 -9.59
N LEU A 320 -17.71 -13.36 -10.88
CA LEU A 320 -17.83 -12.22 -11.82
C LEU A 320 -19.28 -11.76 -12.02
N GLY A 321 -20.25 -12.45 -11.44
CA GLY A 321 -21.65 -12.09 -11.49
C GLY A 321 -22.04 -11.00 -10.50
N GLU A 322 -23.28 -10.53 -10.58
CA GLU A 322 -23.84 -9.57 -9.66
C GLU A 322 -23.78 -10.03 -8.19
N LYS A 323 -23.91 -9.09 -7.24
CA LYS A 323 -23.73 -9.39 -5.80
C LYS A 323 -24.66 -10.48 -5.26
N ASP A 324 -25.84 -10.58 -5.80
CA ASP A 324 -26.91 -11.54 -5.43
C ASP A 324 -26.71 -12.95 -6.01
N VAL A 325 -25.78 -13.13 -6.95
CA VAL A 325 -25.45 -14.44 -7.48
C VAL A 325 -24.81 -15.30 -6.39
N LEU A 326 -25.50 -16.38 -6.01
CA LEU A 326 -25.04 -17.32 -4.99
C LEU A 326 -24.17 -18.43 -5.59
N PRO A 327 -23.27 -19.04 -4.79
CA PRO A 327 -22.45 -20.16 -5.23
C PRO A 327 -23.34 -21.39 -5.51
N GLN A 328 -22.98 -22.15 -6.55
CA GLN A 328 -23.72 -23.34 -6.98
C GLN A 328 -22.79 -24.55 -7.11
N PRO A 329 -23.21 -25.73 -6.67
CA PRO A 329 -22.42 -26.95 -6.81
C PRO A 329 -22.15 -27.28 -8.28
N PRO A 330 -21.11 -28.09 -8.58
CA PRO A 330 -20.30 -28.86 -7.62
C PRO A 330 -19.21 -28.01 -6.94
N PHE A 331 -18.83 -28.39 -5.71
CA PHE A 331 -17.76 -27.79 -4.92
C PHE A 331 -16.59 -28.78 -4.76
N ASN A 332 -16.06 -29.26 -5.89
CA ASN A 332 -14.97 -30.24 -5.86
C ASN A 332 -13.66 -29.64 -5.31
N HIS A 333 -13.49 -28.31 -5.50
CA HIS A 333 -12.30 -27.58 -5.08
C HIS A 333 -12.68 -26.49 -4.07
N PRO A 334 -12.89 -26.83 -2.79
CA PRO A 334 -13.31 -25.88 -1.76
C PRO A 334 -12.44 -24.63 -1.66
N SER A 335 -11.11 -24.77 -1.83
CA SER A 335 -10.16 -23.66 -1.80
C SER A 335 -10.45 -22.58 -2.85
N TRP A 336 -10.87 -22.97 -4.05
CA TRP A 336 -11.22 -22.03 -5.12
C TRP A 336 -12.49 -21.24 -4.81
N TRP A 337 -13.52 -21.94 -4.30
CA TRP A 337 -14.78 -21.30 -3.90
C TRP A 337 -14.60 -20.33 -2.76
N MET A 338 -13.74 -20.71 -1.83
CA MET A 338 -13.43 -19.88 -0.69
C MET A 338 -12.66 -18.61 -1.13
N MET A 339 -11.68 -18.75 -2.02
CA MET A 339 -10.99 -17.60 -2.60
C MET A 339 -11.96 -16.71 -3.38
N ALA A 340 -12.81 -17.29 -4.21
CA ALA A 340 -13.84 -16.56 -4.97
C ALA A 340 -14.81 -15.81 -4.04
N GLY A 341 -15.23 -16.44 -2.95
CA GLY A 341 -16.10 -15.82 -1.94
C GLY A 341 -15.43 -14.61 -1.27
N LEU A 342 -14.15 -14.73 -0.89
CA LEU A 342 -13.37 -13.64 -0.33
C LEU A 342 -13.23 -12.48 -1.32
N MET A 343 -12.95 -12.76 -2.58
CA MET A 343 -12.82 -11.73 -3.61
C MET A 343 -14.13 -11.03 -3.89
N LYS A 344 -15.25 -11.78 -3.97
CA LYS A 344 -16.56 -11.22 -4.26
C LYS A 344 -17.11 -10.38 -3.12
N SER A 345 -17.03 -10.88 -1.89
CA SER A 345 -17.53 -10.20 -0.70
C SER A 345 -16.83 -10.73 0.56
N PRO A 346 -15.73 -10.09 0.99
CA PRO A 346 -14.93 -10.56 2.12
C PRO A 346 -15.73 -10.70 3.43
N GLU A 347 -16.78 -9.89 3.60
CA GLU A 347 -17.61 -9.87 4.82
C GLU A 347 -18.78 -10.86 4.80
N THR A 348 -19.10 -11.45 3.65
CA THR A 348 -20.22 -12.38 3.52
C THR A 348 -19.85 -13.78 3.98
N ILE A 349 -20.71 -14.39 4.78
CA ILE A 349 -20.61 -15.80 5.13
C ILE A 349 -21.60 -16.57 4.25
N TYR A 350 -21.05 -17.37 3.34
CA TYR A 350 -21.86 -18.22 2.48
C TYR A 350 -22.21 -19.51 3.20
N SER A 351 -23.49 -19.83 3.31
CA SER A 351 -23.98 -21.05 3.98
C SER A 351 -23.45 -22.32 3.31
N GLU A 352 -23.19 -22.26 2.02
CA GLU A 352 -22.64 -23.32 1.18
C GLU A 352 -21.21 -23.70 1.57
N PHE A 353 -20.50 -22.79 2.22
CA PHE A 353 -19.10 -22.97 2.64
C PHE A 353 -18.95 -23.36 4.11
N LYS A 354 -20.05 -23.58 4.85
CA LYS A 354 -20.04 -23.84 6.31
C LYS A 354 -19.15 -25.02 6.73
N ASP A 355 -19.03 -26.01 5.86
CA ASP A 355 -18.27 -27.24 6.13
C ASP A 355 -16.81 -27.16 5.66
N PHE A 356 -16.41 -26.07 5.01
CA PHE A 356 -15.05 -25.89 4.55
C PHE A 356 -14.14 -25.49 5.71
N SER A 357 -12.95 -26.08 5.78
CA SER A 357 -12.07 -26.00 6.97
C SER A 357 -11.69 -24.57 7.38
N TYR A 358 -11.60 -23.66 6.44
CA TYR A 358 -11.18 -22.30 6.74
C TYR A 358 -12.31 -21.33 7.13
N ASN A 359 -13.56 -21.72 7.03
CA ASN A 359 -14.65 -21.00 7.68
C ASN A 359 -14.50 -20.94 9.21
N LYS A 360 -13.58 -21.71 9.78
CA LYS A 360 -13.20 -21.66 11.18
C LYS A 360 -12.26 -20.50 11.52
N SER A 361 -11.64 -19.88 10.53
CA SER A 361 -10.80 -18.71 10.77
C SER A 361 -11.66 -17.50 11.16
N PRO A 362 -11.21 -16.68 12.10
CA PRO A 362 -11.91 -15.44 12.44
C PRO A 362 -12.13 -14.57 11.22
N ARG A 363 -13.30 -13.97 11.14
CA ARG A 363 -13.68 -13.16 10.00
C ARG A 363 -12.78 -11.95 9.83
N GLU A 364 -12.40 -11.35 10.93
CA GLU A 364 -11.48 -10.21 10.99
C GLU A 364 -10.14 -10.54 10.34
N PHE A 365 -9.65 -11.76 10.53
CA PHE A 365 -8.42 -12.23 9.92
C PHE A 365 -8.53 -12.33 8.39
N LEU A 366 -9.68 -12.76 7.88
CA LEU A 366 -9.91 -12.92 6.44
C LEU A 366 -10.15 -11.58 5.73
N THR A 367 -10.80 -10.65 6.40
CA THR A 367 -11.21 -9.37 5.82
C THR A 367 -10.23 -8.22 6.08
N GLY A 368 -9.23 -8.42 6.95
CA GLY A 368 -8.37 -7.31 7.40
C GLY A 368 -9.08 -6.30 8.31
N ASN A 369 -10.29 -6.60 8.76
CA ASN A 369 -11.12 -5.69 9.57
C ASN A 369 -10.85 -5.88 11.06
N PHE A 370 -9.58 -5.75 11.43
CA PHE A 370 -9.13 -5.98 12.80
C PHE A 370 -9.54 -4.84 13.73
N LYS A 371 -9.97 -5.21 14.95
CA LYS A 371 -10.02 -4.26 16.05
C LYS A 371 -8.60 -3.94 16.50
N TRP A 372 -8.35 -2.68 16.78
CA TRP A 372 -7.05 -2.20 17.20
C TRP A 372 -7.18 -1.16 18.29
N ARG A 373 -6.11 -0.99 19.06
CA ARG A 373 -5.99 0.06 20.10
C ARG A 373 -4.56 0.53 20.24
N THR A 374 -4.39 1.78 20.61
CA THR A 374 -3.11 2.34 21.00
C THR A 374 -2.92 2.22 22.50
N TYR A 375 -1.70 2.04 22.94
CA TYR A 375 -1.35 2.03 24.37
C TYR A 375 0.08 2.53 24.60
N GLN A 376 0.37 2.91 25.85
CA GLN A 376 1.71 3.29 26.28
C GLN A 376 2.31 2.20 27.15
N TYR A 377 3.62 2.00 27.03
CA TYR A 377 4.39 1.14 27.92
C TYR A 377 5.75 1.78 28.19
N THR A 378 6.37 1.39 29.30
CA THR A 378 7.73 1.83 29.64
C THR A 378 8.70 0.78 29.11
N ASP A 379 9.64 1.23 28.29
CA ASP A 379 10.76 0.41 27.85
C ASP A 379 12.04 0.87 28.55
N SER A 380 13.03 0.00 28.64
CA SER A 380 14.29 0.30 29.32
C SER A 380 15.46 -0.39 28.63
N TYR A 381 16.57 0.31 28.57
CA TYR A 381 17.85 -0.21 28.11
C TYR A 381 18.89 -0.04 29.21
N THR A 382 19.62 -1.10 29.51
CA THR A 382 20.75 -1.06 30.43
C THR A 382 22.06 -1.11 29.63
N ASP A 383 22.85 -0.07 29.70
CA ASP A 383 24.14 0.01 29.00
C ASP A 383 25.22 -0.88 29.64
N TYR A 384 26.39 -0.97 29.00
CA TYR A 384 27.54 -1.73 29.50
C TYR A 384 28.03 -1.23 30.87
N ASN A 385 27.74 0.01 31.26
CA ASN A 385 28.06 0.59 32.54
C ASN A 385 26.99 0.32 33.61
N LYS A 386 26.02 -0.55 33.32
CA LYS A 386 24.88 -0.87 34.20
C LYS A 386 23.96 0.31 34.49
N LYS A 387 23.98 1.36 33.69
CA LYS A 387 23.02 2.47 33.78
C LYS A 387 21.77 2.11 32.99
N THR A 388 20.65 2.06 33.69
CA THR A 388 19.33 1.85 33.06
C THR A 388 18.73 3.21 32.68
N VAL A 389 18.31 3.33 31.42
CA VAL A 389 17.54 4.46 30.91
C VAL A 389 16.15 3.95 30.59
N GLU A 390 15.13 4.58 31.14
CA GLU A 390 13.73 4.27 30.91
C GLU A 390 13.08 5.36 30.05
N TRP A 391 12.19 4.96 29.13
CA TRP A 391 11.38 5.89 28.34
C TRP A 391 9.99 5.33 28.08
N ILE A 392 9.04 6.24 27.87
CA ILE A 392 7.67 5.87 27.53
C ILE A 392 7.57 5.72 26.02
N CYS A 393 7.11 4.55 25.60
CA CYS A 393 6.81 4.22 24.22
C CYS A 393 5.30 4.21 24.00
N SER A 394 4.87 4.68 22.85
CA SER A 394 3.52 4.48 22.36
C SER A 394 3.52 3.42 21.26
N THR A 395 2.58 2.52 21.29
CA THR A 395 2.46 1.47 20.29
C THR A 395 1.00 1.16 19.99
N LEU A 396 0.81 0.29 19.01
CA LEU A 396 -0.50 -0.19 18.58
C LEU A 396 -0.53 -1.71 18.65
N THR A 397 -1.64 -2.25 19.11
CA THR A 397 -1.92 -3.69 19.04
C THR A 397 -3.21 -3.93 18.30
N PHE A 398 -3.27 -5.06 17.60
CA PHE A 398 -4.49 -5.57 17.01
C PHE A 398 -5.09 -6.63 17.93
N ASP A 399 -6.39 -6.50 18.19
CA ASP A 399 -7.15 -7.53 18.91
C ASP A 399 -7.43 -8.65 17.91
N ILE A 400 -6.56 -9.65 17.90
CA ILE A 400 -6.74 -10.84 17.07
C ILE A 400 -7.49 -11.85 17.92
N PRO A 401 -8.66 -12.35 17.47
CA PRO A 401 -9.41 -13.34 18.22
C PRO A 401 -8.54 -14.57 18.49
N GLU A 402 -8.49 -14.99 19.74
CA GLU A 402 -7.86 -16.26 20.12
C GLU A 402 -8.68 -17.41 19.52
N SER A 403 -8.06 -18.25 18.68
CA SER A 403 -8.69 -19.49 18.30
C SER A 403 -8.56 -20.51 19.43
N GLU A 404 -9.50 -21.44 19.52
CA GLU A 404 -9.45 -22.57 20.46
C GLU A 404 -8.17 -23.42 20.32
N ASN A 405 -7.46 -23.28 19.19
CA ASN A 405 -6.21 -23.95 18.86
C ASN A 405 -4.98 -23.03 18.87
N SER A 406 -5.09 -21.82 19.40
CA SER A 406 -3.93 -20.93 19.50
C SER A 406 -2.97 -21.44 20.57
N HIS A 407 -1.92 -22.13 20.15
CA HIS A 407 -0.80 -22.42 21.02
C HIS A 407 -0.01 -21.13 21.24
N VAL A 408 -0.15 -20.53 22.41
CA VAL A 408 0.75 -19.46 22.88
C VAL A 408 2.13 -20.06 23.03
N ILE A 409 2.95 -19.95 22.00
CA ILE A 409 4.36 -20.34 22.09
C ILE A 409 5.12 -19.15 22.68
N ASN A 410 5.47 -19.28 23.96
CA ASN A 410 6.31 -18.42 24.78
C ASN A 410 5.88 -16.96 24.90
N LYS A 411 5.36 -16.62 26.07
CA LYS A 411 5.39 -15.27 26.61
C LYS A 411 6.85 -14.91 26.94
N ASP A 412 7.64 -14.58 25.95
CA ASP A 412 8.84 -13.83 26.20
C ASP A 412 8.45 -12.44 26.70
N LYS A 413 9.14 -11.93 27.70
CA LYS A 413 8.90 -10.71 28.45
C LYS A 413 8.70 -9.44 27.60
N TYR A 414 8.92 -9.51 26.28
CA TYR A 414 8.94 -8.39 25.35
C TYR A 414 7.97 -8.49 24.15
N ASN A 415 7.30 -9.63 23.93
CA ASN A 415 6.36 -9.76 22.84
C ASN A 415 5.30 -10.80 23.14
N GLU A 416 4.04 -10.41 23.17
CA GLU A 416 2.94 -11.32 22.87
C GLU A 416 3.06 -11.71 21.39
N ARG A 417 3.94 -12.64 21.09
CA ARG A 417 4.00 -13.27 19.77
C ARG A 417 2.79 -14.18 19.67
N VAL A 418 1.71 -13.65 19.14
CA VAL A 418 0.61 -14.49 18.70
C VAL A 418 1.15 -15.34 17.55
N SER A 419 1.32 -16.63 17.81
CA SER A 419 1.68 -17.58 16.76
C SER A 419 0.44 -17.81 15.88
N TYR A 420 0.41 -17.23 14.70
CA TYR A 420 -0.65 -17.41 13.69
C TYR A 420 -0.69 -18.84 13.11
N TYR A 421 0.08 -19.79 13.65
CA TYR A 421 0.24 -21.15 13.14
C TYR A 421 -0.86 -22.13 13.52
N SER A 422 -1.78 -21.73 14.38
CA SER A 422 -2.83 -22.62 14.83
C SER A 422 -4.07 -22.65 13.94
N TYR A 423 -4.13 -21.74 12.97
CA TYR A 423 -5.13 -21.84 11.93
C TYR A 423 -4.56 -22.74 10.84
N ASP A 424 -5.36 -23.59 10.25
CA ASP A 424 -5.04 -24.23 8.97
C ASP A 424 -5.16 -23.13 7.89
N PRO A 425 -4.14 -22.28 7.73
CA PRO A 425 -4.30 -21.07 6.99
C PRO A 425 -4.25 -21.44 5.52
N HIS A 426 -5.15 -20.85 4.78
CA HIS A 426 -5.07 -20.86 3.36
C HIS A 426 -3.66 -20.38 2.91
N PRO A 427 -2.91 -21.11 2.06
CA PRO A 427 -1.53 -20.80 1.75
C PRO A 427 -1.29 -19.38 1.26
N LEU A 428 -2.22 -18.81 0.46
CA LEU A 428 -2.16 -17.41 0.04
C LEU A 428 -2.21 -16.45 1.23
N LEU A 429 -3.10 -16.70 2.20
CA LEU A 429 -3.20 -15.86 3.39
C LEU A 429 -1.96 -15.98 4.28
N VAL A 430 -1.32 -17.16 4.35
CA VAL A 430 -0.04 -17.32 5.07
C VAL A 430 1.07 -16.47 4.47
N GLU A 431 1.12 -16.39 3.16
CA GLU A 431 2.13 -15.56 2.49
C GLU A 431 1.88 -14.07 2.71
N MET A 432 0.60 -13.67 2.76
CA MET A 432 0.19 -12.31 3.10
C MET A 432 0.44 -11.94 4.57
N TYR A 433 0.57 -12.92 5.45
CA TYR A 433 0.99 -12.73 6.84
C TYR A 433 2.39 -13.32 7.04
N PRO A 434 3.41 -12.72 6.46
CA PRO A 434 4.76 -13.24 6.57
C PRO A 434 5.16 -13.28 8.04
N GLN A 435 5.46 -14.49 8.52
CA GLN A 435 5.98 -14.71 9.86
C GLN A 435 7.44 -14.29 9.90
N ILE A 436 7.69 -13.02 9.78
CA ILE A 436 9.02 -12.48 9.65
C ILE A 436 9.48 -12.09 11.03
N GLU A 437 10.45 -12.83 11.52
CA GLU A 437 11.14 -12.50 12.78
C GLU A 437 11.95 -11.20 12.67
N ARG A 438 12.23 -10.73 11.43
CA ARG A 438 12.92 -9.48 11.15
C ARG A 438 12.30 -8.80 9.93
N PHE A 439 11.78 -7.62 10.15
CA PHE A 439 11.14 -6.78 9.12
C PHE A 439 12.10 -6.35 8.01
N ASP A 440 13.40 -6.26 8.29
CA ASP A 440 14.45 -5.86 7.35
C ASP A 440 14.49 -6.71 6.06
N ASP A 441 13.97 -7.94 6.13
CA ASP A 441 14.06 -8.90 5.03
C ASP A 441 12.96 -8.74 3.96
N ILE A 442 11.84 -8.02 4.24
CA ILE A 442 10.69 -7.95 3.31
C ILE A 442 10.49 -6.60 2.62
N GLN A 443 11.17 -5.56 3.04
CA GLN A 443 11.00 -4.23 2.46
C GLN A 443 11.04 -4.24 0.93
N ASN A 444 11.98 -5.00 0.36
CA ASN A 444 12.15 -5.09 -1.10
C ASN A 444 11.11 -6.00 -1.78
N ASP A 445 10.47 -6.91 -1.03
CA ASP A 445 9.48 -7.86 -1.54
C ASP A 445 8.05 -7.33 -1.37
N LEU A 446 7.85 -6.34 -0.49
CA LEU A 446 6.54 -5.82 -0.12
C LEU A 446 5.69 -5.37 -1.31
N PRO A 447 6.23 -4.64 -2.31
CA PRO A 447 5.45 -4.28 -3.48
C PRO A 447 4.86 -5.49 -4.20
N ARG A 448 5.63 -6.58 -4.34
CA ARG A 448 5.12 -7.81 -5.00
C ARG A 448 4.13 -8.56 -4.14
N LEU A 449 4.35 -8.60 -2.81
CA LEU A 449 3.43 -9.25 -1.89
C LEU A 449 2.06 -8.56 -1.86
N ALA A 450 2.02 -7.24 -1.90
CA ALA A 450 0.78 -6.47 -1.96
C ALA A 450 -0.07 -6.83 -3.19
N TRP A 451 0.58 -7.21 -4.29
CA TRP A 451 -0.06 -7.60 -5.53
C TRP A 451 -0.31 -9.11 -5.68
N LEU A 452 -0.02 -9.90 -4.65
CA LEU A 452 -0.42 -11.30 -4.64
C LEU A 452 -1.95 -11.44 -4.58
N THR A 453 -2.58 -10.59 -3.78
CA THR A 453 -4.04 -10.51 -3.64
C THR A 453 -4.52 -9.06 -3.70
N PRO A 454 -4.49 -8.42 -4.89
CA PRO A 454 -4.76 -6.98 -5.02
C PRO A 454 -6.19 -6.58 -4.64
N ASN A 455 -7.13 -7.52 -4.66
CA ASN A 455 -8.51 -7.28 -4.26
C ASN A 455 -8.71 -7.35 -2.72
N ILE A 456 -7.75 -7.92 -1.98
CA ILE A 456 -7.79 -8.02 -0.50
C ILE A 456 -6.38 -7.93 0.11
N PRO A 457 -5.70 -6.78 0.04
CA PRO A 457 -4.32 -6.62 0.50
C PRO A 457 -4.21 -6.38 2.01
N GLU A 458 -5.30 -6.07 2.68
CA GLU A 458 -5.31 -5.57 4.07
C GLU A 458 -4.65 -6.50 5.09
N PRO A 459 -4.73 -7.83 4.99
CA PRO A 459 -3.96 -8.71 5.85
C PRO A 459 -2.45 -8.44 5.87
N LEU A 460 -1.87 -8.14 4.71
CA LEU A 460 -0.46 -7.74 4.61
C LEU A 460 -0.22 -6.38 5.28
N LEU A 461 -1.12 -5.42 5.08
CA LEU A 461 -0.99 -4.06 5.58
C LEU A 461 -0.96 -3.98 7.12
N VAL A 462 -1.62 -4.92 7.82
CA VAL A 462 -1.55 -5.05 9.30
C VAL A 462 -0.10 -5.12 9.77
N TRP A 463 0.74 -5.90 9.10
CA TRP A 463 2.14 -6.05 9.46
C TRP A 463 2.96 -4.80 9.20
N CYS A 464 2.66 -4.13 8.10
CA CYS A 464 3.33 -2.88 7.74
C CYS A 464 3.05 -1.79 8.78
N ILE A 465 1.81 -1.71 9.27
CA ILE A 465 1.41 -0.76 10.30
C ILE A 465 2.11 -1.09 11.63
N ARG A 466 2.15 -2.35 12.04
CA ARG A 466 2.86 -2.77 13.25
C ARG A 466 4.32 -2.37 13.20
N SER A 467 4.96 -2.60 12.06
CA SER A 467 6.36 -2.19 11.86
C SER A 467 6.54 -0.68 12.04
N ALA A 468 5.67 0.11 11.41
CA ALA A 468 5.72 1.58 11.48
C ALA A 468 5.55 2.14 12.91
N ILE A 469 4.78 1.45 13.76
CA ILE A 469 4.41 1.95 15.11
C ILE A 469 5.32 1.36 16.20
N TYR A 470 6.02 0.28 15.93
CA TYR A 470 6.87 -0.39 16.92
C TYR A 470 8.14 0.39 17.26
N ASP A 471 8.56 1.34 16.41
CA ASP A 471 9.73 2.17 16.71
C ASP A 471 9.40 3.29 17.68
N PRO A 472 9.93 3.26 18.92
CA PRO A 472 9.71 4.31 19.91
C PRO A 472 10.32 5.65 19.51
N THR A 473 11.32 5.66 18.64
CA THR A 473 12.00 6.89 18.21
C THR A 473 11.37 7.50 16.95
N LEU A 474 10.62 6.71 16.17
CA LEU A 474 10.00 7.11 14.89
C LEU A 474 10.98 7.76 13.88
N ASN A 475 12.26 7.64 14.14
CA ASN A 475 13.33 8.31 13.40
C ASN A 475 14.26 7.33 12.70
N GLU A 476 14.11 6.02 12.91
CA GLU A 476 14.99 5.06 12.29
C GLU A 476 14.60 4.80 10.82
N VAL A 477 15.59 4.95 9.96
CA VAL A 477 15.48 4.86 8.48
C VAL A 477 14.95 3.49 7.99
N ARG A 478 15.08 2.44 8.81
CA ARG A 478 14.66 1.08 8.41
C ARG A 478 13.16 0.92 8.28
N GLU A 479 12.41 1.47 9.20
CA GLU A 479 10.94 1.34 9.23
C GLU A 479 10.27 2.29 8.25
N ALA A 480 10.93 3.41 7.93
CA ALA A 480 10.49 4.30 6.88
C ALA A 480 10.31 3.57 5.53
N GLY A 481 11.22 2.66 5.18
CA GLY A 481 11.14 1.91 3.92
C GLY A 481 9.93 0.98 3.83
N ILE A 482 9.56 0.30 4.92
CA ILE A 482 8.37 -0.58 4.94
C ILE A 482 7.10 0.25 4.85
N THR A 483 7.02 1.34 5.62
CA THR A 483 5.87 2.25 5.62
C THR A 483 5.70 2.91 4.26
N GLN A 484 6.78 3.37 3.65
CA GLN A 484 6.76 3.95 2.31
C GLN A 484 6.26 2.93 1.28
N ALA A 485 6.82 1.73 1.24
CA ALA A 485 6.40 0.68 0.31
C ALA A 485 4.92 0.28 0.51
N ALA A 486 4.43 0.27 1.75
CA ALA A 486 3.03 -0.03 2.05
C ALA A 486 2.09 1.06 1.55
N ILE A 487 2.41 2.34 1.76
CA ILE A 487 1.57 3.44 1.32
C ILE A 487 1.61 3.62 -0.20
N GLU A 488 2.76 3.40 -0.84
CA GLU A 488 2.87 3.36 -2.30
C GLU A 488 2.01 2.24 -2.90
N ALA A 489 2.02 1.05 -2.28
CA ALA A 489 1.14 -0.05 -2.70
C ALA A 489 -0.34 0.33 -2.51
N LEU A 490 -0.71 0.92 -1.37
CA LEU A 490 -2.08 1.37 -1.10
C LEU A 490 -2.57 2.39 -2.15
N HIS A 491 -1.71 3.28 -2.61
CA HIS A 491 -2.02 4.26 -3.66
C HIS A 491 -2.39 3.59 -4.99
N GLN A 492 -1.72 2.50 -5.34
CA GLN A 492 -1.95 1.79 -6.60
C GLN A 492 -3.12 0.80 -6.53
N LEU A 493 -3.44 0.28 -5.34
CA LEU A 493 -4.50 -0.70 -5.13
C LEU A 493 -5.89 -0.07 -5.24
N ARG A 494 -6.83 -0.79 -5.87
CA ARG A 494 -8.20 -0.33 -6.15
C ARG A 494 -9.27 -1.04 -5.32
N HIS A 495 -8.86 -1.76 -4.27
CA HIS A 495 -9.79 -2.45 -3.38
C HIS A 495 -10.67 -1.49 -2.57
N THR A 496 -11.81 -1.99 -2.11
CA THR A 496 -12.63 -1.27 -1.13
C THR A 496 -11.90 -1.22 0.21
N TRP A 497 -11.75 -0.03 0.77
CA TRP A 497 -11.06 0.14 2.04
C TRP A 497 -11.90 -0.34 3.22
N HIS A 498 -11.27 -1.12 4.08
CA HIS A 498 -11.72 -1.47 5.40
C HIS A 498 -10.84 -0.80 6.46
N GLU A 499 -11.01 -1.18 7.72
CA GLU A 499 -10.36 -0.53 8.86
C GLU A 499 -8.84 -0.43 8.73
N VAL A 500 -8.18 -1.46 8.23
CA VAL A 500 -6.71 -1.51 8.11
C VAL A 500 -6.18 -0.52 7.09
N SER A 501 -6.87 -0.34 5.97
CA SER A 501 -6.49 0.66 4.96
C SER A 501 -6.60 2.09 5.48
N TYR A 502 -7.70 2.41 6.18
CA TYR A 502 -7.86 3.69 6.85
C TYR A 502 -6.81 3.92 7.94
N LEU A 503 -6.48 2.86 8.69
CA LEU A 503 -5.45 2.93 9.74
C LEU A 503 -4.06 3.19 9.15
N LEU A 504 -3.70 2.53 8.05
CA LEU A 504 -2.43 2.78 7.36
C LEU A 504 -2.35 4.23 6.86
N GLU A 505 -3.40 4.70 6.20
CA GLU A 505 -3.51 6.06 5.69
C GLU A 505 -3.30 7.11 6.79
N ALA A 506 -4.11 7.03 7.86
CA ALA A 506 -4.00 7.94 9.00
C ALA A 506 -2.64 7.86 9.70
N THR A 507 -2.08 6.65 9.85
CA THR A 507 -0.75 6.44 10.42
C THR A 507 0.32 7.13 9.57
N CYS A 508 0.25 6.98 8.24
CA CYS A 508 1.22 7.59 7.33
C CYS A 508 1.18 9.12 7.34
N MET A 509 0.05 9.76 7.67
CA MET A 509 -0.02 11.21 7.87
C MET A 509 0.80 11.71 9.07
N LEU A 510 1.18 10.84 10.00
CA LEU A 510 1.88 11.17 11.25
C LEU A 510 3.33 10.69 11.30
N VAL A 511 3.78 9.77 10.43
CA VAL A 511 5.15 9.22 10.46
C VAL A 511 6.23 10.29 10.24
N ALA A 512 7.48 9.97 10.62
CA ALA A 512 8.61 10.89 10.47
C ALA A 512 9.01 11.11 9.00
N ASP A 513 8.87 10.07 8.17
CA ASP A 513 9.21 10.14 6.76
C ASP A 513 8.28 11.08 5.98
N LYS A 514 8.87 12.07 5.30
CA LYS A 514 8.12 13.05 4.53
C LYS A 514 7.49 12.46 3.28
N THR A 515 8.16 11.50 2.65
CA THR A 515 7.68 10.87 1.42
C THR A 515 6.40 10.08 1.69
N SER A 516 6.39 9.27 2.75
CA SER A 516 5.18 8.55 3.17
C SER A 516 4.02 9.50 3.50
N ARG A 517 4.29 10.64 4.15
CA ARG A 517 3.25 11.65 4.39
C ARG A 517 2.71 12.29 3.11
N SER A 518 3.58 12.57 2.14
CA SER A 518 3.13 13.12 0.84
C SER A 518 2.26 12.11 0.09
N TYR A 519 2.63 10.84 0.06
CA TYR A 519 1.77 9.79 -0.52
C TYR A 519 0.40 9.72 0.16
N ALA A 520 0.35 9.78 1.50
CA ALA A 520 -0.92 9.82 2.21
C ALA A 520 -1.78 11.03 1.82
N ALA A 521 -1.19 12.21 1.67
CA ALA A 521 -1.93 13.37 1.20
C ALA A 521 -2.45 13.20 -0.25
N GLU A 522 -1.64 12.65 -1.15
CA GLU A 522 -2.00 12.38 -2.55
C GLU A 522 -3.15 11.38 -2.63
N ILE A 523 -3.09 10.29 -1.86
CA ILE A 523 -4.15 9.27 -1.79
C ILE A 523 -5.46 9.91 -1.28
N TRP A 524 -5.38 10.67 -0.20
CA TRP A 524 -6.56 11.34 0.34
C TRP A 524 -7.18 12.29 -0.71
N ILE A 525 -6.36 13.10 -1.41
CA ILE A 525 -6.82 14.02 -2.45
C ILE A 525 -7.50 13.24 -3.59
N GLU A 526 -6.84 12.22 -4.13
CA GLU A 526 -7.41 11.42 -5.22
C GLU A 526 -8.75 10.78 -4.81
N ARG A 527 -8.80 10.15 -3.64
CA ARG A 527 -10.00 9.44 -3.18
C ARG A 527 -11.14 10.37 -2.78
N VAL A 528 -10.86 11.57 -2.28
CA VAL A 528 -11.86 12.62 -2.10
C VAL A 528 -12.43 13.04 -3.46
N GLY A 529 -11.57 13.29 -4.44
CA GLY A 529 -12.00 13.62 -5.80
C GLY A 529 -12.90 12.55 -6.41
N GLN A 530 -12.63 11.28 -6.11
CA GLN A 530 -13.42 10.12 -6.56
C GLN A 530 -14.66 9.83 -5.70
N GLY A 531 -14.81 10.46 -4.54
CA GLY A 531 -15.94 10.22 -3.62
C GLY A 531 -15.91 8.84 -2.95
N CYS A 532 -14.74 8.24 -2.80
CA CYS A 532 -14.57 6.87 -2.31
C CYS A 532 -13.77 6.76 -0.98
N ILE A 533 -13.78 7.83 -0.16
CA ILE A 533 -13.09 7.86 1.14
C ILE A 533 -14.00 8.41 2.24
N ASP A 534 -13.85 7.88 3.44
CA ASP A 534 -14.45 8.42 4.67
C ASP A 534 -13.42 9.26 5.45
N SER A 535 -13.42 10.55 5.20
CA SER A 535 -12.53 11.50 5.88
C SER A 535 -12.78 11.56 7.40
N GLY A 536 -14.03 11.35 7.84
CA GLY A 536 -14.36 11.27 9.27
C GLY A 536 -13.71 10.08 9.95
N ARG A 537 -13.63 8.92 9.26
CA ARG A 537 -12.94 7.75 9.77
C ARG A 537 -11.45 8.01 9.99
N ILE A 538 -10.78 8.66 9.04
CA ILE A 538 -9.38 9.07 9.16
C ILE A 538 -9.21 9.99 10.38
N GLY A 539 -10.06 11.00 10.54
CA GLY A 539 -10.05 11.92 11.68
C GLY A 539 -10.14 11.19 13.03
N SER A 540 -11.04 10.23 13.15
CA SER A 540 -11.22 9.42 14.36
C SER A 540 -9.97 8.59 14.70
N ILE A 541 -9.32 8.02 13.70
CA ILE A 541 -8.07 7.27 13.88
C ILE A 541 -6.93 8.19 14.32
N LEU A 542 -6.79 9.36 13.68
CA LEU A 542 -5.79 10.37 14.05
C LEU A 542 -5.97 10.83 15.50
N SER A 543 -7.21 11.01 15.94
CA SER A 543 -7.52 11.30 17.34
C SER A 543 -7.03 10.18 18.28
N SER A 544 -7.30 8.92 17.95
CA SER A 544 -6.88 7.77 18.75
C SER A 544 -5.35 7.73 18.91
N HIS A 545 -4.60 8.08 17.89
CA HIS A 545 -3.13 8.20 18.00
C HIS A 545 -2.72 9.32 18.96
N GLN A 546 -3.43 10.44 18.99
CA GLN A 546 -3.12 11.56 19.90
C GLN A 546 -3.37 11.23 21.37
N HIS A 547 -4.27 10.31 21.71
CA HIS A 547 -4.51 9.87 23.09
C HIS A 547 -3.27 9.26 23.74
N THR A 548 -2.44 8.56 22.98
CA THR A 548 -1.19 7.98 23.45
C THR A 548 0.02 8.86 23.17
N GLY A 549 -0.18 10.00 22.50
CA GLY A 549 0.92 10.88 22.08
C GLY A 549 1.76 10.32 20.94
N TRP A 550 1.27 9.30 20.23
CA TRP A 550 1.96 8.77 19.07
C TRP A 550 1.81 9.71 17.88
N GLY A 551 2.92 10.06 17.28
CA GLY A 551 2.96 10.95 16.12
C GLY A 551 2.67 12.43 16.47
N PRO A 552 3.65 13.32 16.31
CA PRO A 552 3.45 14.74 16.63
C PRO A 552 2.37 15.37 15.73
N LEU A 553 1.37 16.01 16.35
CA LEU A 553 0.29 16.73 15.65
C LEU A 553 0.82 17.78 14.66
N LYS A 554 1.99 18.34 14.94
CA LYS A 554 2.67 19.28 14.04
C LYS A 554 2.89 18.69 12.64
N ARG A 555 3.19 17.38 12.52
CA ARG A 555 3.41 16.74 11.21
C ARG A 555 2.15 16.75 10.36
N LEU A 556 1.01 16.46 10.98
CA LEU A 556 -0.30 16.52 10.32
C LEU A 556 -0.65 17.95 9.91
N THR A 557 -0.52 18.92 10.83
CA THR A 557 -0.86 20.31 10.53
C THR A 557 0.04 20.92 9.45
N ASP A 558 1.32 20.55 9.41
CA ASP A 558 2.22 20.95 8.34
C ASP A 558 1.81 20.31 6.99
N LEU A 559 1.42 19.02 6.99
CA LEU A 559 0.93 18.32 5.82
C LEU A 559 -0.34 18.97 5.25
N ILE A 560 -1.32 19.22 6.12
CA ILE A 560 -2.58 19.89 5.74
C ILE A 560 -2.29 21.24 5.09
N GLN A 561 -1.48 22.09 5.71
CA GLN A 561 -1.19 23.41 5.19
C GLN A 561 -0.41 23.41 3.89
N GLN A 562 0.42 22.41 3.67
CA GLN A 562 1.27 22.34 2.48
C GLN A 562 0.58 21.69 1.28
N GLN A 563 -0.30 20.70 1.51
CA GLN A 563 -0.78 19.84 0.43
C GLN A 563 -2.31 19.67 0.38
N MET A 564 -3.04 19.68 1.52
CA MET A 564 -4.43 19.24 1.55
C MET A 564 -5.45 20.39 1.52
N ILE A 565 -5.12 21.56 2.09
CA ILE A 565 -6.03 22.72 2.11
C ILE A 565 -6.00 23.46 0.78
N ASN A 566 -7.15 23.98 0.36
CA ASN A 566 -7.32 24.77 -0.88
C ASN A 566 -7.08 23.97 -2.18
N VAL A 567 -7.19 22.65 -2.15
CA VAL A 567 -7.14 21.82 -3.37
C VAL A 567 -8.40 22.08 -4.21
N SER A 568 -9.58 21.95 -3.62
CA SER A 568 -10.86 22.34 -4.21
C SER A 568 -11.91 22.55 -3.10
N PRO A 569 -13.07 23.15 -3.40
CA PRO A 569 -14.17 23.27 -2.42
C PRO A 569 -14.61 21.92 -1.85
N LEU A 570 -14.64 20.85 -2.66
CA LEU A 570 -14.96 19.49 -2.21
C LEU A 570 -13.94 19.02 -1.16
N HIS A 571 -12.64 19.16 -1.46
CA HIS A 571 -11.56 18.76 -0.56
C HIS A 571 -11.58 19.56 0.75
N ASN A 572 -11.89 20.86 0.69
CA ASN A 572 -12.00 21.67 1.91
C ASN A 572 -13.17 21.20 2.81
N ARG A 573 -14.31 20.79 2.24
CA ARG A 573 -15.44 20.21 3.01
C ARG A 573 -15.07 18.86 3.64
N GLU A 574 -14.41 18.01 2.89
CA GLU A 574 -13.94 16.71 3.39
C GLU A 574 -12.84 16.87 4.46
N LEU A 575 -11.96 17.85 4.30
CA LEU A 575 -10.94 18.18 5.30
C LEU A 575 -11.58 18.74 6.58
N GLU A 576 -12.65 19.54 6.48
CA GLU A 576 -13.42 19.97 7.63
C GLU A 576 -14.02 18.78 8.38
N LYS A 577 -14.62 17.80 7.68
CA LYS A 577 -15.13 16.56 8.29
C LYS A 577 -14.03 15.78 9.01
N LEU A 578 -12.86 15.65 8.39
CA LEU A 578 -11.70 15.00 9.01
C LEU A 578 -11.31 15.69 10.33
N ILE A 579 -11.21 17.02 10.30
CA ILE A 579 -10.79 17.79 11.50
C ILE A 579 -11.88 17.75 12.57
N VAL A 580 -13.16 17.84 12.23
CA VAL A 580 -14.27 17.72 13.19
C VAL A 580 -14.21 16.35 13.88
N ALA A 581 -14.12 15.27 13.12
CA ALA A 581 -14.02 13.93 13.67
C ALA A 581 -12.77 13.73 14.53
N MET A 582 -11.66 14.36 14.16
CA MET A 582 -10.45 14.35 14.97
C MET A 582 -10.65 15.12 16.27
N LEU A 583 -11.20 16.33 16.23
CA LEU A 583 -11.44 17.15 17.43
C LEU A 583 -12.40 16.46 18.39
N THR A 584 -13.51 15.88 17.86
CA THR A 584 -14.50 15.14 18.65
C THR A 584 -13.87 14.04 19.52
N GLY A 585 -12.83 13.38 19.02
CA GLY A 585 -12.15 12.32 19.76
C GLY A 585 -11.01 12.78 20.65
N LEU A 586 -10.64 14.08 20.71
CA LEU A 586 -9.53 14.55 21.56
C LEU A 586 -9.92 14.63 23.04
N PRO A 587 -8.95 14.49 23.97
CA PRO A 587 -9.20 14.69 25.38
C PRO A 587 -9.42 16.17 25.72
N GLU A 588 -10.16 16.46 26.81
CA GLU A 588 -10.33 17.83 27.32
C GLU A 588 -9.00 18.52 27.64
N LYS A 589 -8.01 17.77 28.12
CA LYS A 589 -6.66 18.30 28.30
C LYS A 589 -6.04 18.54 26.93
N PRO A 590 -5.67 19.79 26.59
CA PRO A 590 -5.12 20.11 25.27
C PRO A 590 -3.88 19.29 24.94
N VAL A 591 -3.88 18.67 23.76
CA VAL A 591 -2.71 17.99 23.22
C VAL A 591 -1.67 19.01 22.74
N LYS A 592 -0.41 18.58 22.63
CA LYS A 592 0.66 19.43 22.12
C LYS A 592 0.35 19.86 20.67
N ASP A 593 0.69 21.09 20.33
CA ASP A 593 0.51 21.71 18.99
C ASP A 593 -0.95 21.87 18.53
N LEU A 594 -1.95 21.69 19.42
CA LEU A 594 -3.38 21.85 19.13
C LEU A 594 -3.74 23.22 18.52
N LYS A 595 -3.04 24.29 18.93
CA LYS A 595 -3.30 25.66 18.45
C LYS A 595 -3.35 25.74 16.93
N LYS A 596 -2.39 25.11 16.26
CA LYS A 596 -2.29 25.14 14.79
C LYS A 596 -3.43 24.39 14.11
N LEU A 597 -3.90 23.28 14.69
CA LEU A 597 -5.08 22.56 14.20
C LEU A 597 -6.34 23.42 14.32
N LEU A 598 -6.53 24.14 15.44
CA LEU A 598 -7.66 25.06 15.62
C LEU A 598 -7.60 26.25 14.65
N GLU A 599 -6.41 26.77 14.34
CA GLU A 599 -6.22 27.82 13.33
C GLU A 599 -6.64 27.33 11.94
N ILE A 600 -6.26 26.09 11.56
CA ILE A 600 -6.67 25.46 10.30
C ILE A 600 -8.19 25.25 10.27
N TYR A 601 -8.78 24.79 11.37
CA TYR A 601 -10.22 24.60 11.48
C TYR A 601 -10.99 25.93 11.29
N ALA A 602 -10.54 27.00 11.97
CA ALA A 602 -11.13 28.34 11.79
C ALA A 602 -11.04 28.82 10.33
N GLU A 603 -9.92 28.52 9.65
CA GLU A 603 -9.73 28.84 8.24
C GLU A 603 -10.72 28.08 7.35
N LEU A 604 -10.87 26.75 7.58
CA LEU A 604 -11.80 25.92 6.81
C LEU A 604 -13.26 26.37 7.00
N LEU A 605 -13.69 26.69 8.23
CA LEU A 605 -15.02 27.24 8.47
C LEU A 605 -15.25 28.54 7.66
N SER A 606 -14.22 29.39 7.58
CA SER A 606 -14.31 30.61 6.76
C SER A 606 -14.36 30.32 5.26
N ILE A 607 -13.58 29.35 4.77
CA ILE A 607 -13.55 28.94 3.34
C ILE A 607 -14.89 28.31 2.94
N ASN A 608 -15.40 27.39 3.77
CA ASN A 608 -16.59 26.61 3.50
C ASN A 608 -17.88 27.38 3.83
N HIS A 609 -17.78 28.60 4.36
CA HIS A 609 -18.92 29.37 4.87
C HIS A 609 -19.77 28.59 5.87
N SER A 610 -19.15 27.73 6.67
CA SER A 610 -19.75 26.88 7.68
C SER A 610 -19.49 27.43 9.10
N LYS A 611 -20.15 26.81 10.07
CA LYS A 611 -19.94 27.09 11.50
C LYS A 611 -19.65 25.79 12.24
N ALA A 612 -19.03 25.90 13.40
CA ALA A 612 -18.85 24.77 14.29
C ALA A 612 -20.23 24.41 14.89
N GLU A 613 -20.75 23.23 14.53
CA GLU A 613 -22.09 22.77 14.95
C GLU A 613 -22.04 21.51 15.82
N ASP A 614 -20.92 20.76 15.78
CA ASP A 614 -20.78 19.53 16.55
C ASP A 614 -20.76 19.86 18.07
N GLU A 615 -21.71 19.31 18.83
CA GLU A 615 -21.89 19.59 20.25
C GLU A 615 -20.65 19.25 21.09
N HIS A 616 -19.95 18.16 20.75
CA HIS A 616 -18.77 17.74 21.48
C HIS A 616 -17.59 18.66 21.18
N VAL A 617 -17.42 19.07 19.93
CA VAL A 617 -16.41 20.07 19.56
C VAL A 617 -16.67 21.40 20.26
N LEU A 618 -17.92 21.85 20.32
CA LEU A 618 -18.31 23.08 21.03
C LEU A 618 -17.96 22.98 22.52
N HIS A 619 -18.25 21.84 23.16
CA HIS A 619 -17.89 21.58 24.55
C HIS A 619 -16.37 21.66 24.76
N LEU A 620 -15.57 21.04 23.90
CA LEU A 620 -14.10 21.10 23.97
C LEU A 620 -13.57 22.53 23.74
N LEU A 621 -14.12 23.26 22.80
CA LEU A 621 -13.77 24.68 22.58
C LEU A 621 -14.04 25.52 23.83
N ASP A 622 -15.13 25.27 24.52
CA ASP A 622 -15.46 25.94 25.77
C ASP A 622 -14.46 25.58 26.90
N ALA A 623 -14.05 24.32 27.00
CA ALA A 623 -13.03 23.89 27.93
C ALA A 623 -11.67 24.57 27.64
N TRP A 624 -11.35 24.79 26.36
CA TRP A 624 -10.07 25.36 25.92
C TRP A 624 -10.01 26.89 25.88
N LYS A 625 -11.14 27.60 25.92
CA LYS A 625 -11.17 29.08 25.84
C LYS A 625 -10.39 29.81 26.93
N GLY A 626 -10.18 29.15 28.09
CA GLY A 626 -9.36 29.66 29.21
C GLY A 626 -7.86 29.45 29.04
N VAL A 627 -7.43 28.64 28.08
CA VAL A 627 -6.02 28.31 27.85
C VAL A 627 -5.35 29.42 27.06
N ALA A 628 -4.35 30.06 27.63
CA ALA A 628 -3.76 31.32 27.15
C ALA A 628 -3.32 31.28 25.67
N ASN A 629 -2.69 30.18 25.24
CA ASN A 629 -2.20 30.02 23.87
C ASN A 629 -3.30 29.60 22.85
N LEU A 630 -4.47 29.12 23.31
CA LEU A 630 -5.59 28.69 22.46
C LEU A 630 -6.68 29.75 22.34
N LYS A 631 -6.79 30.67 23.28
CA LYS A 631 -7.86 31.68 23.41
C LYS A 631 -8.21 32.36 22.08
N LYS A 632 -7.20 32.78 21.30
CA LYS A 632 -7.43 33.48 20.03
C LYS A 632 -8.01 32.55 18.96
N ALA A 633 -7.48 31.33 18.85
CA ALA A 633 -7.94 30.35 17.86
C ALA A 633 -9.39 29.92 18.16
N VAL A 634 -9.70 29.64 19.42
CA VAL A 634 -11.08 29.33 19.86
C VAL A 634 -12.03 30.49 19.56
N ALA A 635 -11.66 31.72 19.88
CA ALA A 635 -12.51 32.88 19.58
C ALA A 635 -12.75 33.10 18.07
N ASN A 636 -11.83 32.71 17.21
CA ASN A 636 -12.00 32.78 15.76
C ASN A 636 -12.97 31.72 15.23
N ILE A 637 -13.03 30.54 15.86
CA ILE A 637 -13.98 29.46 15.51
C ILE A 637 -15.41 29.81 15.96
N GLN A 638 -15.55 30.45 17.12
CA GLN A 638 -16.85 30.80 17.71
C GLN A 638 -17.49 32.08 17.13
N ARG A 639 -16.81 32.76 16.21
CA ARG A 639 -17.33 33.93 15.47
C ARG A 639 -18.15 33.50 14.24
#